data_7a507e9f44ce657e87171eb3dbc243f0
#
_entry.id   7a507e9f44ce657e87171eb3dbc243f0
#
_cell.length_a   1.000
_cell.length_b   1.000
_cell.length_c   1.000
_cell.angle_alpha   90.00
_cell.angle_beta   90.00
_cell.angle_gamma   90.00
#
_symmetry.space_group_name_H-M   'P 1'
#
loop_
_entity.id
_entity.type
_entity.pdbx_description
1 polymer ?
#
loop_
_entity_poly.entity_id
_entity_poly.type
_entity_poly.pdbx_seq_one_letter_code
_entity_poly.pdbx_strand_id
1 'polypeptide(L)'
;MTPWSAPAAGTGREWALVGAAWLAIALCVAVWLAIDKRPPEWDHANHLQRVVACARDLATGDWRMILERSSFYPPIVPCAAAVAYRLMPTDVAAAQVVMLLFLGAGMAATYALARALADGTAGVAAAWIFGSAPFVVFSALRFQLDLPLATLVAVALLVLIRTEGFTRVGWSLVAGGVFAVGMLIKPPFAAYLLPPVVWLLVEERSRPALGNAAFAALVAGAVSLPWYGPRLVGMPRQIAFRAVTHAAEEGKPPTLSAVALAFYPTSLPVQLGVLATVLLVAGIVVALMRRQGLVVVAFLAPLALFMLLRNKDLRYTLPLVPAAAALAGLAVAALGPRLRGVALAVLAVVGGLQVSAVAWAVPPPVTLPGLGTPWVLASPPAGGDWRQRDFLRIIVQDRAGRPAMVSVVPNDNYFSVSNFRYYAVRDELPLRFTRPWEGEPLGIDYMILKSGDQGPDFSEAKSRRVIERLARDPALARAYPVIAEFPLPDGSTGMLRARRITDPAAAPPEALARRLEAAMRRRVGEVARDVDGLEIRLAYDAEIARGRIQRLEVTARAATAGELRKRDAATLRLQHLRFVAADVLINPYALEAGRAELLDVGRFRLEQMEITAADLQAFVAGLKGFRGTRVQLVPGAIDLVVEQPGPDLAARVRLVPAADRPFAIAVDRARLGWVPLPRLLVDWVVRNYDPTPQIADRLPFRVEVARVSVSEQAIRVGE
;
A
#
# COMPACT_ATOMS: atom_id res chain seq x y z
N MET A 1 38.42 4.66 -29.75
CA MET A 1 38.04 3.47 -28.95
C MET A 1 36.56 3.68 -28.58
N THR A 2 35.68 2.85 -29.14
CA THR A 2 34.25 2.90 -28.76
C THR A 2 34.16 2.57 -27.29
N PRO A 3 33.47 3.41 -26.44
CA PRO A 3 33.41 3.23 -24.99
C PRO A 3 32.66 1.96 -24.54
N TRP A 4 32.23 1.11 -25.47
CA TRP A 4 31.26 0.04 -25.27
C TRP A 4 31.78 -1.37 -25.61
N SER A 5 33.13 -1.61 -25.62
CA SER A 5 33.63 -2.97 -25.84
C SER A 5 33.14 -3.93 -24.78
N ALA A 6 32.61 -5.10 -25.20
CA ALA A 6 32.10 -6.12 -24.30
C ALA A 6 33.20 -6.52 -23.28
N PRO A 7 32.95 -6.44 -21.97
CA PRO A 7 33.94 -6.80 -20.99
C PRO A 7 34.28 -8.28 -21.09
N ALA A 8 35.57 -8.62 -20.89
CA ALA A 8 36.00 -10.01 -20.75
C ALA A 8 35.21 -10.70 -19.62
N ALA A 9 34.94 -11.98 -19.74
CA ALA A 9 34.29 -12.75 -18.67
C ALA A 9 35.12 -12.67 -17.38
N GLY A 10 34.44 -12.60 -16.22
CA GLY A 10 35.08 -12.59 -14.91
C GLY A 10 35.87 -13.87 -14.66
N THR A 11 36.97 -13.76 -13.92
CA THR A 11 37.74 -14.95 -13.54
C THR A 11 36.98 -15.78 -12.52
N GLY A 12 37.19 -17.11 -12.50
CA GLY A 12 36.57 -17.99 -11.51
C GLY A 12 36.85 -17.53 -10.05
N ARG A 13 38.04 -16.95 -9.81
CA ARG A 13 38.43 -16.40 -8.49
C ARG A 13 37.57 -15.17 -8.08
N GLU A 14 37.32 -14.27 -9.03
CA GLU A 14 36.47 -13.09 -8.75
C GLU A 14 35.05 -13.50 -8.40
N TRP A 15 34.45 -14.41 -9.16
CA TRP A 15 33.12 -14.95 -8.87
C TRP A 15 33.06 -15.71 -7.54
N ALA A 16 34.13 -16.46 -7.20
CA ALA A 16 34.21 -17.13 -5.89
C ALA A 16 34.24 -16.13 -4.73
N LEU A 17 34.94 -14.99 -4.87
CA LEU A 17 34.93 -13.92 -3.86
C LEU A 17 33.55 -13.30 -3.70
N VAL A 18 32.86 -12.99 -4.79
CA VAL A 18 31.49 -12.44 -4.74
C VAL A 18 30.51 -13.44 -4.12
N GLY A 19 30.61 -14.73 -4.51
CA GLY A 19 29.81 -15.80 -3.96
C GLY A 19 30.04 -16.04 -2.45
N ALA A 20 31.30 -16.02 -2.02
CA ALA A 20 31.66 -16.15 -0.60
C ALA A 20 31.14 -14.96 0.22
N ALA A 21 31.26 -13.74 -0.30
CA ALA A 21 30.74 -12.54 0.32
C ALA A 21 29.20 -12.59 0.48
N TRP A 22 28.49 -12.99 -0.56
CA TRP A 22 27.04 -13.21 -0.50
C TRP A 22 26.67 -14.28 0.53
N LEU A 23 27.35 -15.42 0.50
CA LEU A 23 27.07 -16.53 1.43
C LEU A 23 27.28 -16.11 2.89
N ALA A 24 28.33 -15.34 3.18
CA ALA A 24 28.59 -14.84 4.52
C ALA A 24 27.45 -13.93 5.02
N ILE A 25 26.97 -13.01 4.17
CA ILE A 25 25.85 -12.12 4.52
C ILE A 25 24.55 -12.93 4.62
N ALA A 26 24.31 -13.86 3.71
CA ALA A 26 23.13 -14.71 3.71
C ALA A 26 23.06 -15.58 4.99
N LEU A 27 24.20 -16.13 5.43
CA LEU A 27 24.29 -16.88 6.69
C LEU A 27 24.01 -15.98 7.89
N CYS A 28 24.58 -14.76 7.92
CA CYS A 28 24.28 -13.78 8.98
C CYS A 28 22.77 -13.48 9.07
N VAL A 29 22.12 -13.24 7.93
CA VAL A 29 20.66 -13.03 7.87
C VAL A 29 19.87 -14.27 8.30
N ALA A 30 20.29 -15.46 7.88
CA ALA A 30 19.63 -16.71 8.27
C ALA A 30 19.69 -16.95 9.80
N VAL A 31 20.85 -16.71 10.43
CA VAL A 31 21.00 -16.78 11.87
C VAL A 31 20.14 -15.72 12.57
N TRP A 32 20.10 -14.51 12.05
CA TRP A 32 19.25 -13.44 12.55
C TRP A 32 17.77 -13.85 12.54
N LEU A 33 17.27 -14.38 11.40
CA LEU A 33 15.89 -14.86 11.26
C LEU A 33 15.54 -16.02 12.21
N ALA A 34 16.50 -16.87 12.53
CA ALA A 34 16.30 -17.96 13.46
C ALA A 34 16.08 -17.48 14.91
N ILE A 35 16.69 -16.34 15.26
CA ILE A 35 16.64 -15.76 16.62
C ILE A 35 15.48 -14.76 16.75
N ASP A 36 15.18 -13.98 15.73
CA ASP A 36 14.14 -12.94 15.78
C ASP A 36 12.73 -13.55 15.86
N LYS A 37 11.97 -13.20 16.90
CA LYS A 37 10.61 -13.67 17.14
C LYS A 37 9.55 -12.59 16.97
N ARG A 38 9.97 -11.36 16.60
CA ARG A 38 9.03 -10.28 16.35
C ARG A 38 8.12 -10.61 15.16
N PRO A 39 6.87 -10.17 15.19
CA PRO A 39 6.02 -10.26 14.02
C PRO A 39 6.58 -9.39 12.87
N PRO A 40 6.26 -9.69 11.61
CA PRO A 40 6.66 -8.84 10.51
C PRO A 40 6.06 -7.44 10.69
N GLU A 41 6.88 -6.39 10.46
CA GLU A 41 6.46 -4.98 10.53
C GLU A 41 5.37 -4.64 9.47
N TRP A 42 4.70 -3.51 9.58
CA TRP A 42 3.58 -3.06 8.73
C TRP A 42 3.64 -3.45 7.24
N ASP A 43 4.57 -2.83 6.48
CA ASP A 43 4.70 -3.07 5.04
C ASP A 43 5.18 -4.49 4.76
N HIS A 44 6.07 -4.99 5.60
CA HIS A 44 6.57 -6.36 5.58
C HIS A 44 5.39 -7.35 5.71
N ALA A 45 4.55 -7.19 6.74
CA ALA A 45 3.35 -7.99 6.94
C ALA A 45 2.38 -7.91 5.75
N ASN A 46 2.18 -6.70 5.19
CA ASN A 46 1.32 -6.49 4.02
C ASN A 46 1.86 -7.20 2.77
N HIS A 47 3.18 -7.22 2.56
CA HIS A 47 3.78 -7.94 1.44
C HIS A 47 3.69 -9.45 1.65
N LEU A 48 3.92 -9.95 2.86
CA LEU A 48 3.79 -11.37 3.19
C LEU A 48 2.34 -11.89 3.04
N GLN A 49 1.32 -11.08 3.37
CA GLN A 49 -0.08 -11.41 3.04
C GLN A 49 -0.27 -11.67 1.54
N ARG A 50 0.39 -10.87 0.69
CA ARG A 50 0.34 -11.05 -0.77
C ARG A 50 1.09 -12.29 -1.23
N VAL A 51 2.17 -12.69 -0.54
CA VAL A 51 2.86 -13.95 -0.81
C VAL A 51 1.91 -15.13 -0.56
N VAL A 52 1.23 -15.16 0.60
CA VAL A 52 0.26 -16.20 0.92
C VAL A 52 -0.89 -16.22 -0.09
N ALA A 53 -1.42 -15.05 -0.43
CA ALA A 53 -2.50 -14.94 -1.42
C ALA A 53 -2.05 -15.44 -2.80
N CYS A 54 -0.87 -15.02 -3.28
CA CYS A 54 -0.33 -15.51 -4.56
C CYS A 54 -0.08 -17.03 -4.55
N ALA A 55 0.37 -17.59 -3.42
CA ALA A 55 0.54 -19.04 -3.31
C ALA A 55 -0.76 -19.82 -3.51
N ARG A 56 -1.87 -19.27 -2.97
CA ARG A 56 -3.22 -19.83 -3.18
C ARG A 56 -3.70 -19.67 -4.62
N ASP A 57 -3.54 -18.48 -5.19
CA ASP A 57 -3.93 -18.20 -6.58
C ASP A 57 -3.17 -19.10 -7.57
N LEU A 58 -1.86 -19.30 -7.33
CA LEU A 58 -1.04 -20.26 -8.10
C LEU A 58 -1.49 -21.71 -7.91
N ALA A 59 -1.96 -22.09 -6.70
CA ALA A 59 -2.45 -23.42 -6.43
C ALA A 59 -3.78 -23.73 -7.14
N THR A 60 -4.64 -22.73 -7.26
CA THR A 60 -5.94 -22.83 -7.94
C THR A 60 -5.89 -22.50 -9.43
N GLY A 61 -4.75 -21.98 -9.93
CA GLY A 61 -4.60 -21.53 -11.32
C GLY A 61 -5.32 -20.21 -11.63
N ASP A 62 -5.66 -19.42 -10.63
CA ASP A 62 -6.39 -18.16 -10.80
C ASP A 62 -5.45 -16.99 -11.13
N TRP A 63 -4.96 -16.98 -12.36
CA TRP A 63 -4.06 -15.95 -12.91
C TRP A 63 -4.69 -14.56 -12.91
N ARG A 64 -6.02 -14.48 -13.02
CA ARG A 64 -6.75 -13.23 -12.98
C ARG A 64 -6.61 -12.57 -11.61
N MET A 65 -6.81 -13.32 -10.54
CA MET A 65 -6.67 -12.81 -9.18
C MET A 65 -5.25 -12.34 -8.87
N ILE A 66 -4.22 -12.99 -9.42
CA ILE A 66 -2.83 -12.50 -9.29
C ILE A 66 -2.67 -11.08 -9.83
N LEU A 67 -3.31 -10.78 -10.96
CA LEU A 67 -3.24 -9.44 -11.57
C LEU A 67 -4.14 -8.41 -10.89
N GLU A 68 -5.32 -8.80 -10.40
CA GLU A 68 -6.35 -7.90 -9.88
C GLU A 68 -6.23 -7.61 -8.38
N ARG A 69 -5.68 -8.53 -7.58
CA ARG A 69 -5.68 -8.48 -6.10
C ARG A 69 -5.02 -7.24 -5.52
N SER A 70 -4.01 -6.68 -6.16
CA SER A 70 -3.32 -5.48 -5.68
C SER A 70 -3.64 -4.25 -6.52
N SER A 71 -4.15 -3.22 -5.88
CA SER A 71 -4.41 -1.93 -6.54
C SER A 71 -3.16 -1.07 -6.75
N PHE A 72 -2.08 -1.30 -6.00
CA PHE A 72 -0.91 -0.40 -5.97
C PHE A 72 0.44 -1.08 -6.20
N TYR A 73 0.65 -2.30 -5.69
CA TYR A 73 1.92 -3.00 -5.85
C TYR A 73 1.79 -4.19 -6.81
N PRO A 74 2.66 -4.27 -7.82
CA PRO A 74 2.67 -5.38 -8.76
C PRO A 74 3.01 -6.73 -8.10
N PRO A 75 2.71 -7.88 -8.75
CA PRO A 75 2.73 -9.20 -8.12
C PRO A 75 4.08 -9.93 -8.15
N ILE A 76 5.07 -9.50 -8.95
CA ILE A 76 6.26 -10.34 -9.24
C ILE A 76 6.97 -10.81 -7.97
N VAL A 77 7.32 -9.91 -7.05
CA VAL A 77 8.09 -10.30 -5.85
C VAL A 77 7.27 -11.18 -4.90
N PRO A 78 6.01 -10.84 -4.55
CA PRO A 78 5.19 -11.74 -3.76
C PRO A 78 5.00 -13.12 -4.41
N CYS A 79 4.79 -13.18 -5.73
CA CYS A 79 4.61 -14.46 -6.42
C CYS A 79 5.91 -15.25 -6.58
N ALA A 80 7.06 -14.60 -6.73
CA ALA A 80 8.35 -15.27 -6.66
C ALA A 80 8.57 -15.91 -5.27
N ALA A 81 8.22 -15.20 -4.20
CA ALA A 81 8.30 -15.75 -2.84
C ALA A 81 7.25 -16.86 -2.59
N ALA A 82 6.08 -16.78 -3.23
CA ALA A 82 5.06 -17.84 -3.15
C ALA A 82 5.55 -19.19 -3.68
N VAL A 83 6.50 -19.19 -4.61
CA VAL A 83 7.14 -20.44 -5.09
C VAL A 83 7.91 -21.12 -3.96
N ALA A 84 8.56 -20.38 -3.07
CA ALA A 84 9.27 -20.96 -1.92
C ALA A 84 8.32 -21.72 -0.98
N TYR A 85 7.06 -21.29 -0.84
CA TYR A 85 6.04 -21.98 -0.03
C TYR A 85 5.59 -23.36 -0.58
N ARG A 86 6.01 -23.69 -1.78
CA ARG A 86 5.85 -25.06 -2.32
C ARG A 86 6.87 -26.05 -1.79
N LEU A 87 8.02 -25.53 -1.34
CA LEU A 87 9.18 -26.32 -0.93
C LEU A 87 9.45 -26.19 0.58
N MET A 88 8.91 -25.17 1.23
CA MET A 88 9.17 -24.79 2.62
C MET A 88 7.85 -24.43 3.33
N PRO A 89 7.80 -24.44 4.67
CA PRO A 89 6.63 -23.97 5.42
C PRO A 89 6.21 -22.54 5.03
N THR A 90 4.90 -22.26 5.16
CA THR A 90 4.35 -20.92 4.91
C THR A 90 4.67 -19.97 6.07
N ASP A 91 5.89 -19.47 6.10
CA ASP A 91 6.40 -18.57 7.13
C ASP A 91 7.27 -17.43 6.57
N VAL A 92 7.73 -16.57 7.45
CA VAL A 92 8.57 -15.42 7.10
C VAL A 92 9.91 -15.87 6.53
N ALA A 93 10.52 -16.91 7.12
CA ALA A 93 11.85 -17.37 6.73
C ALA A 93 11.87 -17.91 5.29
N ALA A 94 10.85 -18.69 4.89
CA ALA A 94 10.73 -19.21 3.55
C ALA A 94 10.59 -18.07 2.51
N ALA A 95 9.77 -17.06 2.79
CA ALA A 95 9.66 -15.89 1.92
C ALA A 95 10.99 -15.11 1.83
N GLN A 96 11.74 -15.04 2.95
CA GLN A 96 12.99 -14.30 3.04
C GLN A 96 14.13 -14.93 2.23
N VAL A 97 14.09 -16.24 1.96
CA VAL A 97 15.05 -16.89 1.04
C VAL A 97 15.08 -16.17 -0.32
N VAL A 98 13.93 -15.73 -0.81
CA VAL A 98 13.85 -14.99 -2.09
C VAL A 98 14.53 -13.63 -2.00
N MET A 99 14.47 -12.95 -0.84
CA MET A 99 15.23 -11.71 -0.62
C MET A 99 16.74 -11.96 -0.68
N LEU A 100 17.23 -13.07 -0.12
CA LEU A 100 18.64 -13.46 -0.19
C LEU A 100 19.09 -13.79 -1.62
N LEU A 101 18.20 -14.38 -2.44
CA LEU A 101 18.48 -14.61 -3.86
C LEU A 101 18.56 -13.28 -4.63
N PHE A 102 17.66 -12.32 -4.34
CA PHE A 102 17.76 -10.97 -4.91
C PHE A 102 19.03 -10.26 -4.46
N LEU A 103 19.45 -10.40 -3.21
CA LEU A 103 20.72 -9.85 -2.73
C LEU A 103 21.90 -10.41 -3.54
N GLY A 104 21.97 -11.74 -3.71
CA GLY A 104 23.03 -12.39 -4.49
C GLY A 104 23.04 -11.93 -5.96
N ALA A 105 21.87 -11.89 -6.58
CA ALA A 105 21.72 -11.39 -7.95
C ALA A 105 22.13 -9.91 -8.08
N GLY A 106 21.80 -9.09 -7.07
CA GLY A 106 22.19 -7.68 -6.99
C GLY A 106 23.69 -7.51 -6.86
N MET A 107 24.36 -8.31 -6.00
CA MET A 107 25.81 -8.34 -5.88
C MET A 107 26.48 -8.76 -7.18
N ALA A 108 25.98 -9.82 -7.81
CA ALA A 108 26.48 -10.31 -9.09
C ALA A 108 26.32 -9.29 -10.24
N ALA A 109 25.16 -8.63 -10.32
CA ALA A 109 24.90 -7.59 -11.31
C ALA A 109 25.77 -6.35 -11.08
N THR A 110 25.95 -5.93 -9.83
CA THR A 110 26.79 -4.78 -9.45
C THR A 110 28.27 -5.08 -9.72
N TYR A 111 28.72 -6.31 -9.45
CA TYR A 111 30.04 -6.80 -9.86
C TYR A 111 30.24 -6.66 -11.36
N ALA A 112 29.32 -7.23 -12.16
CA ALA A 112 29.41 -7.23 -13.60
C ALA A 112 29.35 -5.80 -14.19
N LEU A 113 28.53 -4.91 -13.59
CA LEU A 113 28.41 -3.51 -13.95
C LEU A 113 29.74 -2.77 -13.75
N ALA A 114 30.33 -2.83 -12.56
CA ALA A 114 31.56 -2.11 -12.25
C ALA A 114 32.77 -2.71 -13.00
N ARG A 115 32.79 -4.03 -13.19
CA ARG A 115 33.79 -4.68 -14.02
C ARG A 115 33.73 -4.23 -15.48
N ALA A 116 32.53 -4.04 -16.03
CA ALA A 116 32.31 -3.52 -17.38
C ALA A 116 32.84 -2.09 -17.55
N LEU A 117 32.84 -1.30 -16.47
CA LEU A 117 33.32 0.07 -16.46
C LEU A 117 34.83 0.20 -16.25
N ALA A 118 35.49 -0.79 -15.63
CA ALA A 118 36.92 -0.77 -15.37
C ALA A 118 37.57 -2.17 -15.44
N ASP A 119 37.65 -2.88 -14.32
CA ASP A 119 38.32 -4.16 -14.17
C ASP A 119 37.68 -5.03 -13.06
N GLY A 120 38.24 -6.24 -12.84
CA GLY A 120 37.77 -7.15 -11.80
C GLY A 120 37.87 -6.62 -10.39
N THR A 121 38.85 -5.72 -10.12
CA THR A 121 39.00 -5.08 -8.82
C THR A 121 37.82 -4.14 -8.54
N ALA A 122 37.45 -3.32 -9.54
CA ALA A 122 36.24 -2.49 -9.46
C ALA A 122 34.99 -3.34 -9.19
N GLY A 123 34.88 -4.46 -9.92
CA GLY A 123 33.76 -5.38 -9.76
C GLY A 123 33.62 -5.96 -8.36
N VAL A 124 34.72 -6.55 -7.83
CA VAL A 124 34.72 -7.15 -6.48
C VAL A 124 34.47 -6.10 -5.40
N ALA A 125 35.12 -4.92 -5.49
CA ALA A 125 34.88 -3.82 -4.56
C ALA A 125 33.41 -3.39 -4.58
N ALA A 126 32.84 -3.17 -5.76
CA ALA A 126 31.44 -2.73 -5.92
C ALA A 126 30.44 -3.77 -5.39
N ALA A 127 30.65 -5.07 -5.68
CA ALA A 127 29.80 -6.12 -5.15
C ALA A 127 29.80 -6.16 -3.62
N TRP A 128 30.98 -6.03 -3.01
CA TRP A 128 31.11 -6.00 -1.55
C TRP A 128 30.48 -4.74 -0.95
N ILE A 129 30.76 -3.56 -1.53
CA ILE A 129 30.13 -2.30 -1.09
C ILE A 129 28.62 -2.40 -1.16
N PHE A 130 28.05 -2.93 -2.26
CA PHE A 130 26.60 -3.12 -2.37
C PHE A 130 26.06 -4.08 -1.31
N GLY A 131 26.65 -5.28 -1.17
CA GLY A 131 26.17 -6.31 -0.25
C GLY A 131 26.29 -5.92 1.22
N SER A 132 27.38 -5.22 1.60
CA SER A 132 27.65 -4.79 2.97
C SER A 132 27.14 -3.39 3.30
N ALA A 133 26.55 -2.67 2.33
CA ALA A 133 25.96 -1.36 2.56
C ALA A 133 24.92 -1.44 3.68
N PRO A 134 24.99 -0.58 4.72
CA PRO A 134 24.14 -0.72 5.91
C PRO A 134 22.65 -0.82 5.58
N PHE A 135 22.16 -0.01 4.64
CA PHE A 135 20.74 -0.02 4.30
C PHE A 135 20.33 -1.18 3.40
N VAL A 136 21.26 -1.79 2.66
CA VAL A 136 21.03 -3.06 1.93
C VAL A 136 20.90 -4.21 2.91
N VAL A 137 21.80 -4.30 3.89
CA VAL A 137 21.73 -5.32 4.95
C VAL A 137 20.43 -5.15 5.76
N PHE A 138 20.11 -3.93 6.19
CA PHE A 138 18.86 -3.62 6.88
C PHE A 138 17.62 -4.06 6.09
N SER A 139 17.64 -3.86 4.76
CA SER A 139 16.57 -4.28 3.85
C SER A 139 16.53 -5.79 3.63
N ALA A 140 17.69 -6.46 3.69
CA ALA A 140 17.79 -7.91 3.57
C ALA A 140 17.23 -8.67 4.80
N LEU A 141 17.10 -8.00 5.95
CA LEU A 141 16.42 -8.53 7.14
C LEU A 141 14.87 -8.48 7.03
N ARG A 142 14.32 -7.86 5.99
CA ARG A 142 12.89 -7.58 5.83
C ARG A 142 12.38 -8.01 4.47
N PHE A 143 11.15 -8.54 4.42
CA PHE A 143 10.49 -8.83 3.14
C PHE A 143 9.88 -7.57 2.54
N GLN A 144 10.67 -6.81 1.78
CA GLN A 144 10.26 -5.57 1.13
C GLN A 144 10.64 -5.55 -0.35
N LEU A 145 9.98 -4.67 -1.14
CA LEU A 145 10.17 -4.62 -2.59
C LEU A 145 11.41 -3.82 -3.02
N ASP A 146 12.05 -3.10 -2.10
CA ASP A 146 13.10 -2.12 -2.42
C ASP A 146 14.44 -2.79 -2.74
N LEU A 147 14.79 -3.90 -2.07
CA LEU A 147 15.98 -4.69 -2.41
C LEU A 147 15.83 -5.39 -3.77
N PRO A 148 14.73 -6.10 -4.10
CA PRO A 148 14.48 -6.58 -5.46
C PRO A 148 14.53 -5.47 -6.52
N LEU A 149 14.01 -4.29 -6.21
CA LEU A 149 14.05 -3.14 -7.10
C LEU A 149 15.49 -2.68 -7.37
N ALA A 150 16.32 -2.57 -6.33
CA ALA A 150 17.74 -2.23 -6.43
C ALA A 150 18.49 -3.26 -7.30
N THR A 151 18.20 -4.55 -7.11
CA THR A 151 18.76 -5.63 -7.93
C THR A 151 18.40 -5.45 -9.41
N LEU A 152 17.14 -5.16 -9.72
CA LEU A 152 16.72 -4.95 -11.11
C LEU A 152 17.29 -3.67 -11.71
N VAL A 153 17.55 -2.63 -10.92
CA VAL A 153 18.29 -1.43 -11.39
C VAL A 153 19.72 -1.81 -11.77
N ALA A 154 20.42 -2.61 -10.94
CA ALA A 154 21.78 -3.10 -11.28
C ALA A 154 21.78 -3.89 -12.59
N VAL A 155 20.86 -4.85 -12.73
CA VAL A 155 20.70 -5.66 -13.97
C VAL A 155 20.39 -4.76 -15.16
N ALA A 156 19.49 -3.81 -15.01
CA ALA A 156 19.09 -2.92 -16.09
C ALA A 156 20.26 -2.03 -16.56
N LEU A 157 21.04 -1.46 -15.63
CA LEU A 157 22.23 -0.68 -15.99
C LEU A 157 23.27 -1.51 -16.73
N LEU A 158 23.50 -2.76 -16.30
CA LEU A 158 24.37 -3.68 -17.02
C LEU A 158 23.85 -3.98 -18.44
N VAL A 159 22.53 -4.22 -18.58
CA VAL A 159 21.90 -4.46 -19.88
C VAL A 159 21.98 -3.22 -20.76
N LEU A 160 21.76 -2.01 -20.22
CA LEU A 160 21.87 -0.75 -20.96
C LEU A 160 23.27 -0.56 -21.55
N ILE A 161 24.34 -0.90 -20.82
CA ILE A 161 25.72 -0.90 -21.37
C ILE A 161 25.81 -1.85 -22.58
N ARG A 162 25.18 -3.04 -22.49
CA ARG A 162 25.21 -4.04 -23.56
C ARG A 162 24.42 -3.66 -24.82
N THR A 163 23.48 -2.70 -24.69
CA THR A 163 22.75 -2.16 -25.85
C THR A 163 23.62 -1.34 -26.78
N GLU A 164 24.79 -0.86 -26.28
CA GLU A 164 25.68 0.07 -27.03
C GLU A 164 24.91 1.27 -27.60
N GLY A 165 24.16 1.98 -26.72
CA GLY A 165 23.32 3.09 -27.13
C GLY A 165 22.07 2.66 -27.91
N PHE A 166 21.53 1.46 -27.65
CA PHE A 166 20.44 0.84 -28.41
C PHE A 166 20.75 0.49 -29.86
N THR A 167 22.01 0.44 -30.23
CA THR A 167 22.40 -0.05 -31.59
C THR A 167 22.24 -1.55 -31.75
N ARG A 168 22.30 -2.34 -30.67
CA ARG A 168 22.15 -3.80 -30.64
C ARG A 168 20.71 -4.22 -30.38
N VAL A 169 20.00 -4.69 -31.42
CA VAL A 169 18.57 -5.08 -31.35
C VAL A 169 18.30 -6.08 -30.22
N GLY A 170 19.04 -7.18 -30.13
CA GLY A 170 18.83 -8.25 -29.14
C GLY A 170 18.92 -7.72 -27.70
N TRP A 171 19.96 -6.95 -27.38
CA TRP A 171 20.10 -6.34 -26.05
C TRP A 171 19.08 -5.24 -25.77
N SER A 172 18.64 -4.53 -26.81
CA SER A 172 17.55 -3.54 -26.67
C SER A 172 16.23 -4.21 -26.30
N LEU A 173 15.90 -5.35 -26.90
CA LEU A 173 14.72 -6.14 -26.51
C LEU A 173 14.81 -6.68 -25.08
N VAL A 174 16.01 -7.18 -24.69
CA VAL A 174 16.29 -7.59 -23.31
C VAL A 174 16.10 -6.41 -22.36
N ALA A 175 16.58 -5.20 -22.73
CA ALA A 175 16.37 -3.99 -21.92
C ALA A 175 14.88 -3.68 -21.72
N GLY A 176 14.06 -3.83 -22.77
CA GLY A 176 12.60 -3.70 -22.69
C GLY A 176 11.96 -4.70 -21.71
N GLY A 177 12.39 -5.98 -21.79
CA GLY A 177 11.95 -7.04 -20.87
C GLY A 177 12.33 -6.78 -19.42
N VAL A 178 13.59 -6.38 -19.16
CA VAL A 178 14.08 -6.03 -17.83
C VAL A 178 13.33 -4.80 -17.28
N PHE A 179 13.05 -3.81 -18.13
CA PHE A 179 12.26 -2.65 -17.75
C PHE A 179 10.84 -3.06 -17.32
N ALA A 180 10.20 -3.95 -18.10
CA ALA A 180 8.89 -4.48 -17.75
C ALA A 180 8.88 -5.19 -16.40
N VAL A 181 9.85 -6.08 -16.15
CA VAL A 181 9.97 -6.80 -14.87
C VAL A 181 10.19 -5.83 -13.72
N GLY A 182 11.05 -4.84 -13.87
CA GLY A 182 11.27 -3.82 -12.83
C GLY A 182 10.02 -2.98 -12.53
N MET A 183 9.29 -2.57 -13.56
CA MET A 183 7.98 -1.92 -13.40
C MET A 183 7.00 -2.85 -12.66
N LEU A 184 7.00 -4.15 -12.95
CA LEU A 184 6.16 -5.13 -12.27
C LEU A 184 6.68 -5.55 -10.88
N ILE A 185 7.79 -4.97 -10.39
CA ILE A 185 8.18 -4.97 -8.98
C ILE A 185 7.59 -3.75 -8.26
N LYS A 186 7.88 -2.54 -8.79
CA LYS A 186 7.44 -1.29 -8.14
C LYS A 186 7.38 -0.14 -9.15
N PRO A 187 6.29 0.67 -9.18
CA PRO A 187 6.13 1.75 -10.15
C PRO A 187 7.28 2.76 -10.26
N PRO A 188 8.01 3.13 -9.15
CA PRO A 188 9.12 4.05 -9.24
C PRO A 188 10.33 3.57 -10.09
N PHE A 189 10.34 2.32 -10.57
CA PHE A 189 11.44 1.79 -11.39
C PHE A 189 11.77 2.70 -12.59
N ALA A 190 10.76 3.27 -13.23
CA ALA A 190 10.95 4.21 -14.32
C ALA A 190 11.81 5.43 -13.94
N ALA A 191 11.66 5.92 -12.70
CA ALA A 191 12.41 7.09 -12.23
C ALA A 191 13.93 6.85 -12.18
N TYR A 192 14.37 5.62 -11.98
CA TYR A 192 15.77 5.26 -11.93
C TYR A 192 16.38 5.04 -13.31
N LEU A 193 15.57 4.58 -14.29
CA LEU A 193 16.11 4.17 -15.59
C LEU A 193 15.82 5.14 -16.72
N LEU A 194 14.76 5.95 -16.66
CA LEU A 194 14.50 6.92 -17.72
C LEU A 194 15.65 7.92 -17.93
N PRO A 195 16.29 8.50 -16.89
CA PRO A 195 17.44 9.39 -17.09
C PRO A 195 18.61 8.74 -17.84
N PRO A 196 19.13 7.54 -17.46
CA PRO A 196 20.20 6.90 -18.21
C PRO A 196 19.77 6.45 -19.63
N VAL A 197 18.51 6.06 -19.85
CA VAL A 197 17.99 5.75 -21.19
C VAL A 197 18.01 7.00 -22.07
N VAL A 198 17.50 8.11 -21.55
CA VAL A 198 17.52 9.40 -22.28
C VAL A 198 18.95 9.82 -22.59
N TRP A 199 19.87 9.68 -21.61
CA TRP A 199 21.29 9.94 -21.82
C TRP A 199 21.85 9.18 -23.01
N LEU A 200 21.65 7.84 -23.08
CA LEU A 200 22.12 7.00 -24.17
C LEU A 200 21.56 7.43 -25.52
N LEU A 201 20.26 7.74 -25.58
CA LEU A 201 19.60 8.17 -26.82
C LEU A 201 20.05 9.57 -27.26
N VAL A 202 20.45 10.44 -26.35
CA VAL A 202 21.02 11.76 -26.66
C VAL A 202 22.46 11.61 -27.15
N GLU A 203 23.24 10.67 -26.64
CA GLU A 203 24.61 10.39 -27.13
C GLU A 203 24.60 9.77 -28.54
N GLU A 204 23.78 8.74 -28.76
CA GLU A 204 23.83 7.95 -29.99
C GLU A 204 23.03 8.56 -31.16
N ARG A 205 21.84 9.06 -30.93
CA ARG A 205 20.93 9.77 -31.89
C ARG A 205 20.77 9.13 -33.29
N SER A 206 21.19 7.88 -33.47
CA SER A 206 21.01 7.21 -34.75
C SER A 206 19.60 6.68 -34.95
N ARG A 207 19.15 6.59 -36.25
CA ARG A 207 17.82 6.01 -36.55
C ARG A 207 17.66 4.58 -36.05
N PRO A 208 18.65 3.67 -36.19
CA PRO A 208 18.58 2.32 -35.63
C PRO A 208 18.42 2.33 -34.11
N ALA A 209 19.15 3.18 -33.39
CA ALA A 209 19.04 3.29 -31.93
C ALA A 209 17.65 3.72 -31.49
N LEU A 210 17.09 4.73 -32.14
CA LEU A 210 15.72 5.20 -31.85
C LEU A 210 14.67 4.12 -32.17
N GLY A 211 14.82 3.41 -33.30
CA GLY A 211 13.95 2.28 -33.67
C GLY A 211 13.99 1.16 -32.66
N ASN A 212 15.20 0.74 -32.25
CA ASN A 212 15.38 -0.33 -31.27
C ASN A 212 14.90 0.07 -29.88
N ALA A 213 15.07 1.33 -29.46
CA ALA A 213 14.51 1.86 -28.23
C ALA A 213 12.98 1.86 -28.25
N ALA A 214 12.36 2.21 -29.38
CA ALA A 214 10.92 2.11 -29.57
C ALA A 214 10.43 0.65 -29.46
N PHE A 215 11.13 -0.32 -30.05
CA PHE A 215 10.83 -1.75 -29.87
C PHE A 215 10.99 -2.18 -28.41
N ALA A 216 12.04 -1.74 -27.71
CA ALA A 216 12.21 -2.00 -26.29
C ALA A 216 11.03 -1.44 -25.46
N ALA A 217 10.56 -0.23 -25.78
CA ALA A 217 9.40 0.39 -25.14
C ALA A 217 8.11 -0.38 -25.43
N LEU A 218 7.93 -0.89 -26.65
CA LEU A 218 6.79 -1.76 -27.00
C LEU A 218 6.80 -3.06 -26.20
N VAL A 219 7.95 -3.73 -26.07
CA VAL A 219 8.09 -4.93 -25.23
C VAL A 219 7.77 -4.59 -23.78
N ALA A 220 8.33 -3.51 -23.24
CA ALA A 220 8.08 -3.07 -21.89
C ALA A 220 6.59 -2.79 -21.66
N GLY A 221 5.94 -2.10 -22.58
CA GLY A 221 4.51 -1.81 -22.55
C GLY A 221 3.66 -3.08 -22.62
N ALA A 222 3.91 -3.96 -23.59
CA ALA A 222 3.13 -5.18 -23.79
C ALA A 222 3.16 -6.10 -22.56
N VAL A 223 4.32 -6.28 -21.93
CA VAL A 223 4.49 -7.13 -20.75
C VAL A 223 3.89 -6.48 -19.49
N SER A 224 3.97 -5.15 -19.37
CA SER A 224 3.46 -4.43 -18.17
C SER A 224 1.97 -4.12 -18.26
N LEU A 225 1.41 -3.97 -19.46
CA LEU A 225 0.04 -3.51 -19.71
C LEU A 225 -1.04 -4.37 -19.01
N PRO A 226 -0.96 -5.70 -18.92
CA PRO A 226 -1.97 -6.50 -18.22
C PRO A 226 -2.19 -6.06 -16.79
N TRP A 227 -1.14 -5.62 -16.10
CA TRP A 227 -1.24 -5.11 -14.73
C TRP A 227 -1.48 -3.60 -14.66
N TYR A 228 -0.76 -2.80 -15.44
CA TYR A 228 -0.87 -1.33 -15.41
C TYR A 228 -2.11 -0.83 -16.13
N GLY A 229 -2.54 -1.49 -17.20
CA GLY A 229 -3.68 -1.07 -18.01
C GLY A 229 -4.89 -0.70 -17.16
N PRO A 230 -5.40 -1.59 -16.28
CA PRO A 230 -6.52 -1.28 -15.39
C PRO A 230 -6.27 -0.13 -14.41
N ARG A 231 -5.02 0.32 -14.25
CA ARG A 231 -4.59 1.29 -13.23
C ARG A 231 -4.08 2.62 -13.78
N LEU A 232 -4.13 2.79 -15.11
CA LEU A 232 -3.53 3.95 -15.80
C LEU A 232 -4.03 5.31 -15.30
N VAL A 233 -5.27 5.41 -14.86
CA VAL A 233 -5.83 6.67 -14.36
C VAL A 233 -5.75 6.77 -12.84
N GLY A 234 -6.04 5.70 -12.12
CA GLY A 234 -6.06 5.70 -10.65
C GLY A 234 -4.68 5.80 -10.01
N MET A 235 -3.69 5.12 -10.59
CA MET A 235 -2.34 5.07 -10.03
C MET A 235 -1.60 6.41 -10.04
N PRO A 236 -1.57 7.21 -11.11
CA PRO A 236 -0.95 8.54 -11.09
C PRO A 236 -1.55 9.43 -10.00
N ARG A 237 -2.89 9.38 -9.82
CA ARG A 237 -3.58 10.12 -8.76
C ARG A 237 -3.16 9.64 -7.37
N GLN A 238 -3.02 8.33 -7.16
CA GLN A 238 -2.53 7.76 -5.90
C GLN A 238 -1.07 8.14 -5.62
N ILE A 239 -0.21 8.10 -6.64
CA ILE A 239 1.19 8.51 -6.53
C ILE A 239 1.27 10.00 -6.15
N ALA A 240 0.54 10.87 -6.85
CA ALA A 240 0.51 12.30 -6.56
C ALA A 240 -0.02 12.58 -5.15
N PHE A 241 -1.10 11.92 -4.73
CA PHE A 241 -1.62 12.02 -3.37
C PHE A 241 -0.58 11.66 -2.31
N ARG A 242 0.10 10.51 -2.47
CA ARG A 242 1.13 10.05 -1.53
C ARG A 242 2.38 10.94 -1.55
N ALA A 243 2.77 11.42 -2.73
CA ALA A 243 3.97 12.25 -2.88
C ALA A 243 3.81 13.66 -2.27
N VAL A 244 2.59 14.19 -2.19
CA VAL A 244 2.34 15.58 -1.77
C VAL A 244 1.44 15.64 -0.54
N THR A 245 0.18 15.20 -0.64
CA THR A 245 -0.82 15.39 0.42
C THR A 245 -0.52 14.52 1.64
N HIS A 246 -0.37 13.22 1.45
CA HIS A 246 -0.09 12.29 2.54
C HIS A 246 1.28 12.56 3.20
N ALA A 247 2.28 12.91 2.41
CA ALA A 247 3.57 13.33 2.94
C ALA A 247 3.46 14.58 3.83
N ALA A 248 2.53 15.50 3.50
CA ALA A 248 2.26 16.67 4.33
C ALA A 248 1.60 16.28 5.66
N GLU A 249 0.63 15.37 5.61
CA GLU A 249 -0.06 14.83 6.79
C GLU A 249 0.90 14.08 7.73
N GLU A 250 1.91 13.41 7.16
CA GLU A 250 3.00 12.76 7.92
C GLU A 250 4.06 13.74 8.46
N GLY A 251 3.88 15.05 8.31
CA GLY A 251 4.83 16.06 8.79
C GLY A 251 6.12 16.14 7.99
N LYS A 252 6.20 15.58 6.76
CA LYS A 252 7.39 15.67 5.93
C LYS A 252 7.68 17.12 5.52
N PRO A 253 8.96 17.53 5.46
CA PRO A 253 9.34 18.90 5.21
C PRO A 253 8.83 19.40 3.83
N PRO A 254 8.54 20.71 3.71
CA PRO A 254 8.14 21.29 2.42
C PRO A 254 9.18 21.03 1.34
N THR A 255 8.71 20.78 0.10
CA THR A 255 9.56 20.68 -1.08
C THR A 255 10.47 21.91 -1.20
N LEU A 256 11.72 21.73 -1.60
CA LEU A 256 12.76 22.79 -1.72
C LEU A 256 13.19 23.45 -0.41
N SER A 257 12.70 23.04 0.76
CA SER A 257 13.32 23.47 2.02
C SER A 257 14.74 22.91 2.16
N ALA A 258 15.61 23.62 2.88
CA ALA A 258 16.99 23.17 3.13
C ALA A 258 17.01 21.75 3.75
N VAL A 259 16.09 21.47 4.68
CA VAL A 259 15.94 20.14 5.31
C VAL A 259 15.57 19.08 4.27
N ALA A 260 14.63 19.38 3.35
CA ALA A 260 14.23 18.44 2.31
C ALA A 260 15.34 18.16 1.30
N LEU A 261 16.11 19.18 0.91
CA LEU A 261 17.23 19.07 -0.02
C LEU A 261 18.42 18.35 0.61
N ALA A 262 18.70 18.59 1.88
CA ALA A 262 19.80 17.94 2.60
C ALA A 262 19.50 16.48 2.96
N PHE A 263 18.24 16.05 3.01
CA PHE A 263 17.83 14.74 3.55
C PHE A 263 18.61 13.56 2.94
N TYR A 264 18.63 13.41 1.62
CA TYR A 264 19.35 12.29 0.98
C TYR A 264 20.87 12.44 1.00
N PRO A 265 21.47 13.60 0.70
CA PRO A 265 22.91 13.78 0.85
C PRO A 265 23.43 13.45 2.25
N THR A 266 22.76 13.90 3.31
CA THR A 266 23.16 13.60 4.70
C THR A 266 22.86 12.14 5.10
N SER A 267 21.96 11.45 4.39
CA SER A 267 21.66 10.05 4.62
C SER A 267 22.57 9.08 3.86
N LEU A 268 23.38 9.52 2.89
CA LEU A 268 24.27 8.64 2.14
C LEU A 268 25.21 7.81 3.05
N PRO A 269 25.83 8.36 4.12
CA PRO A 269 26.66 7.56 5.00
C PRO A 269 25.91 6.44 5.73
N VAL A 270 24.66 6.64 6.10
CA VAL A 270 23.84 5.58 6.73
C VAL A 270 23.34 4.54 5.72
N GLN A 271 23.28 4.90 4.44
CA GLN A 271 22.84 3.99 3.37
C GLN A 271 23.99 3.14 2.82
N LEU A 272 25.11 3.77 2.50
CA LEU A 272 26.28 3.16 1.84
C LEU A 272 27.38 2.76 2.82
N GLY A 273 27.44 3.43 3.97
CA GLY A 273 28.58 3.48 4.85
C GLY A 273 29.49 4.69 4.54
N VAL A 274 30.16 5.19 5.59
CA VAL A 274 31.00 6.41 5.50
C VAL A 274 32.11 6.25 4.45
N LEU A 275 32.87 5.15 4.51
CA LEU A 275 33.98 4.90 3.58
C LEU A 275 33.48 4.81 2.12
N ALA A 276 32.40 4.09 1.90
CA ALA A 276 31.82 3.94 0.56
C ALA A 276 31.29 5.29 0.02
N THR A 277 30.77 6.16 0.88
CA THR A 277 30.36 7.53 0.51
C THR A 277 31.53 8.38 0.07
N VAL A 278 32.67 8.30 0.75
CA VAL A 278 33.91 9.00 0.33
C VAL A 278 34.40 8.46 -1.01
N LEU A 279 34.42 7.12 -1.17
CA LEU A 279 34.81 6.46 -2.43
C LEU A 279 33.83 6.79 -3.56
N LEU A 280 32.54 6.95 -3.30
CA LEU A 280 31.55 7.39 -4.28
C LEU A 280 31.90 8.76 -4.86
N VAL A 281 32.24 9.74 -4.00
CA VAL A 281 32.62 11.09 -4.46
C VAL A 281 33.87 11.02 -5.35
N ALA A 282 34.92 10.30 -4.91
CA ALA A 282 36.09 10.07 -5.71
C ALA A 282 35.78 9.33 -7.03
N GLY A 283 34.89 8.35 -6.98
CA GLY A 283 34.45 7.56 -8.13
C GLY A 283 33.68 8.37 -9.17
N ILE A 284 32.87 9.34 -8.76
CA ILE A 284 32.22 10.30 -9.66
C ILE A 284 33.29 11.08 -10.44
N VAL A 285 34.31 11.60 -9.76
CA VAL A 285 35.41 12.32 -10.41
C VAL A 285 36.15 11.43 -11.43
N VAL A 286 36.51 10.21 -11.02
CA VAL A 286 37.13 9.21 -11.92
C VAL A 286 36.25 8.88 -13.13
N ALA A 287 34.94 8.68 -12.92
CA ALA A 287 34.00 8.38 -14.00
C ALA A 287 33.88 9.55 -15.00
N LEU A 288 33.84 10.80 -14.51
CA LEU A 288 33.81 11.98 -15.37
C LEU A 288 35.11 12.13 -16.17
N MET A 289 36.27 11.92 -15.55
CA MET A 289 37.57 11.94 -16.22
C MET A 289 37.67 10.85 -17.32
N ARG A 290 37.02 9.67 -17.09
CA ARG A 290 36.95 8.55 -18.04
C ARG A 290 35.79 8.65 -19.04
N ARG A 291 35.00 9.73 -18.99
CA ARG A 291 33.80 9.95 -19.82
C ARG A 291 32.76 8.85 -19.68
N GLN A 292 32.60 8.31 -18.49
CA GLN A 292 31.60 7.28 -18.17
C GLN A 292 30.31 7.93 -17.65
N GLY A 293 29.70 8.81 -18.45
CA GLY A 293 28.54 9.63 -18.07
C GLY A 293 27.32 8.82 -17.67
N LEU A 294 27.10 7.65 -18.30
CA LEU A 294 25.93 6.83 -18.03
C LEU A 294 25.74 6.50 -16.54
N VAL A 295 26.78 6.00 -15.86
CA VAL A 295 26.68 5.59 -14.45
C VAL A 295 26.56 6.80 -13.51
N VAL A 296 27.17 7.94 -13.89
CA VAL A 296 27.03 9.22 -13.15
C VAL A 296 25.58 9.71 -13.25
N VAL A 297 24.99 9.71 -14.44
CA VAL A 297 23.57 10.08 -14.66
C VAL A 297 22.65 9.12 -13.96
N ALA A 298 22.92 7.81 -13.99
CA ALA A 298 22.12 6.78 -13.32
C ALA A 298 22.08 6.95 -11.78
N PHE A 299 23.09 7.59 -11.21
CA PHE A 299 23.11 7.94 -9.78
C PHE A 299 22.53 9.33 -9.51
N LEU A 300 23.09 10.39 -10.15
CA LEU A 300 22.78 11.78 -9.79
C LEU A 300 21.39 12.24 -10.23
N ALA A 301 20.90 11.83 -11.41
CA ALA A 301 19.63 12.34 -11.91
C ALA A 301 18.42 11.82 -11.10
N PRO A 302 18.29 10.50 -10.80
CA PRO A 302 17.23 10.05 -9.90
C PRO A 302 17.39 10.60 -8.47
N LEU A 303 18.62 10.73 -7.96
CA LEU A 303 18.85 11.35 -6.64
C LEU A 303 18.27 12.76 -6.60
N ALA A 304 18.58 13.59 -7.61
CA ALA A 304 18.04 14.95 -7.73
C ALA A 304 16.50 14.94 -7.81
N LEU A 305 15.91 14.00 -8.58
CA LEU A 305 14.47 13.85 -8.67
C LEU A 305 13.84 13.58 -7.28
N PHE A 306 14.40 12.63 -6.51
CA PHE A 306 13.88 12.33 -5.18
C PHE A 306 14.13 13.46 -4.17
N MET A 307 15.17 14.25 -4.34
CA MET A 307 15.38 15.47 -3.53
C MET A 307 14.25 16.50 -3.75
N LEU A 308 13.66 16.55 -4.93
CA LEU A 308 12.54 17.45 -5.27
C LEU A 308 11.17 16.95 -4.82
N LEU A 309 11.02 15.66 -4.42
CA LEU A 309 9.76 15.16 -3.90
C LEU A 309 9.60 15.49 -2.42
N ARG A 310 8.38 15.82 -1.98
CA ARG A 310 8.06 16.05 -0.56
C ARG A 310 8.19 14.80 0.28
N ASN A 311 7.73 13.68 -0.24
CA ASN A 311 7.80 12.41 0.47
C ASN A 311 9.25 11.93 0.57
N LYS A 312 9.81 11.89 1.80
CA LYS A 312 11.17 11.47 2.10
C LYS A 312 11.16 10.13 2.80
N ASP A 313 11.85 9.15 2.20
CA ASP A 313 12.07 7.82 2.78
C ASP A 313 13.38 7.26 2.23
N LEU A 314 14.21 6.68 3.09
CA LEU A 314 15.51 6.08 2.69
C LEU A 314 15.34 4.96 1.65
N ARG A 315 14.17 4.31 1.62
CA ARG A 315 13.84 3.26 0.63
C ARG A 315 13.85 3.76 -0.81
N TYR A 316 13.57 5.05 -1.04
CA TYR A 316 13.55 5.60 -2.40
C TYR A 316 14.94 5.76 -3.01
N THR A 317 15.99 5.82 -2.21
CA THR A 317 17.36 5.90 -2.73
C THR A 317 18.13 4.58 -2.63
N LEU A 318 17.55 3.52 -2.04
CA LEU A 318 18.14 2.18 -2.05
C LEU A 318 18.45 1.67 -3.48
N PRO A 319 17.57 1.86 -4.50
CA PRO A 319 17.87 1.44 -5.87
C PRO A 319 19.04 2.20 -6.55
N LEU A 320 19.56 3.26 -5.94
CA LEU A 320 20.74 3.96 -6.42
C LEU A 320 22.05 3.33 -5.91
N VAL A 321 21.98 2.50 -4.88
CA VAL A 321 23.17 1.89 -4.25
C VAL A 321 24.01 1.07 -5.24
N PRO A 322 23.46 0.30 -6.22
CA PRO A 322 24.27 -0.37 -7.21
C PRO A 322 25.14 0.57 -8.06
N ALA A 323 24.56 1.70 -8.52
CA ALA A 323 25.30 2.70 -9.30
C ALA A 323 26.36 3.40 -8.43
N ALA A 324 26.01 3.74 -7.18
CA ALA A 324 26.93 4.31 -6.21
C ALA A 324 28.10 3.36 -5.88
N ALA A 325 27.80 2.08 -5.67
CA ALA A 325 28.83 1.05 -5.43
C ALA A 325 29.74 0.84 -6.64
N ALA A 326 29.18 0.86 -7.86
CA ALA A 326 29.97 0.79 -9.08
C ALA A 326 30.94 2.00 -9.21
N LEU A 327 30.44 3.21 -8.95
CA LEU A 327 31.26 4.43 -8.90
C LEU A 327 32.37 4.32 -7.83
N ALA A 328 32.03 3.89 -6.62
CA ALA A 328 33.01 3.67 -5.56
C ALA A 328 34.08 2.62 -5.94
N GLY A 329 33.66 1.55 -6.62
CA GLY A 329 34.56 0.54 -7.19
C GLY A 329 35.52 1.10 -8.21
N LEU A 330 35.09 2.05 -9.06
CA LEU A 330 35.95 2.78 -9.99
C LEU A 330 37.07 3.56 -9.28
N ALA A 331 36.74 4.20 -8.13
CA ALA A 331 37.75 4.89 -7.31
C ALA A 331 38.82 3.90 -6.81
N VAL A 332 38.41 2.72 -6.33
CA VAL A 332 39.36 1.68 -5.90
C VAL A 332 40.23 1.20 -7.07
N ALA A 333 39.65 0.98 -8.24
CA ALA A 333 40.39 0.54 -9.43
C ALA A 333 41.33 1.64 -10.00
N ALA A 334 41.13 2.89 -9.64
CA ALA A 334 42.03 3.98 -10.03
C ALA A 334 43.32 4.06 -9.18
N LEU A 335 43.34 3.38 -8.03
CA LEU A 335 44.53 3.33 -7.15
C LEU A 335 45.66 2.50 -7.78
N GLY A 336 46.87 2.70 -7.33
CA GLY A 336 48.03 1.86 -7.72
C GLY A 336 47.91 0.44 -7.10
N PRO A 337 48.59 -0.58 -7.65
CA PRO A 337 48.37 -2.00 -7.29
C PRO A 337 48.48 -2.31 -5.79
N ARG A 338 49.44 -1.71 -5.09
CA ARG A 338 49.62 -1.88 -3.63
C ARG A 338 48.45 -1.30 -2.86
N LEU A 339 47.99 -0.11 -3.22
CA LEU A 339 46.92 0.59 -2.55
C LEU A 339 45.55 -0.08 -2.83
N ARG A 340 45.38 -0.73 -4.00
CA ARG A 340 44.17 -1.56 -4.30
C ARG A 340 44.00 -2.69 -3.31
N GLY A 341 45.08 -3.44 -3.01
CA GLY A 341 45.05 -4.52 -2.03
C GLY A 341 44.67 -4.03 -0.62
N VAL A 342 45.28 -2.91 -0.20
CA VAL A 342 44.95 -2.29 1.09
C VAL A 342 43.52 -1.81 1.12
N ALA A 343 43.03 -1.14 0.05
CA ALA A 343 41.67 -0.66 -0.03
C ALA A 343 40.64 -1.79 0.03
N LEU A 344 40.88 -2.92 -0.66
CA LEU A 344 40.01 -4.10 -0.59
C LEU A 344 40.01 -4.72 0.82
N ALA A 345 41.16 -4.79 1.49
CA ALA A 345 41.23 -5.30 2.87
C ALA A 345 40.48 -4.39 3.85
N VAL A 346 40.65 -3.07 3.73
CA VAL A 346 39.90 -2.09 4.54
C VAL A 346 38.38 -2.20 4.28
N LEU A 347 37.99 -2.28 3.00
CA LEU A 347 36.57 -2.48 2.65
C LEU A 347 36.00 -3.78 3.21
N ALA A 348 36.77 -4.87 3.19
CA ALA A 348 36.34 -6.13 3.77
C ALA A 348 36.07 -6.02 5.27
N VAL A 349 36.98 -5.36 6.02
CA VAL A 349 36.83 -5.16 7.47
C VAL A 349 35.68 -4.19 7.77
N VAL A 350 35.65 -3.02 7.12
CA VAL A 350 34.60 -2.01 7.36
C VAL A 350 33.23 -2.55 6.99
N GLY A 351 33.11 -3.23 5.85
CA GLY A 351 31.85 -3.85 5.43
C GLY A 351 31.39 -4.97 6.39
N GLY A 352 32.30 -5.79 6.89
CA GLY A 352 32.01 -6.78 7.92
C GLY A 352 31.50 -6.16 9.22
N LEU A 353 32.12 -5.06 9.66
CA LEU A 353 31.66 -4.28 10.82
C LEU A 353 30.26 -3.67 10.58
N GLN A 354 29.98 -3.18 9.36
CA GLN A 354 28.66 -2.65 8.98
C GLN A 354 27.59 -3.74 9.06
N VAL A 355 27.85 -4.91 8.48
CA VAL A 355 26.92 -6.07 8.55
C VAL A 355 26.64 -6.44 10.00
N SER A 356 27.69 -6.55 10.82
CA SER A 356 27.56 -6.89 12.24
C SER A 356 26.81 -5.78 13.00
N ALA A 357 27.11 -4.51 12.76
CA ALA A 357 26.45 -3.41 13.44
C ALA A 357 24.95 -3.31 13.08
N VAL A 358 24.59 -3.56 11.82
CA VAL A 358 23.18 -3.58 11.40
C VAL A 358 22.42 -4.78 12.00
N ALA A 359 22.99 -5.98 11.88
CA ALA A 359 22.29 -7.20 12.29
C ALA A 359 22.30 -7.42 13.81
N TRP A 360 23.35 -6.98 14.52
CA TRP A 360 23.58 -7.34 15.93
C TRP A 360 23.81 -6.13 16.85
N ALA A 361 23.81 -4.91 16.31
CA ALA A 361 24.23 -3.69 17.00
C ALA A 361 25.67 -3.78 17.58
N VAL A 362 26.58 -4.50 16.91
CA VAL A 362 27.98 -4.69 17.32
C VAL A 362 28.90 -4.30 16.16
N PRO A 363 29.64 -3.19 16.26
CA PRO A 363 29.61 -2.19 17.34
C PRO A 363 28.28 -1.42 17.38
N PRO A 364 27.94 -0.79 18.52
CA PRO A 364 26.68 -0.06 18.64
C PRO A 364 26.60 1.13 17.67
N PRO A 365 25.39 1.50 17.22
CA PRO A 365 25.20 2.67 16.37
C PRO A 365 25.54 3.94 17.17
N VAL A 366 26.41 4.79 16.59
CA VAL A 366 26.72 6.10 17.12
C VAL A 366 26.32 7.18 16.12
N THR A 367 25.84 8.31 16.59
CA THR A 367 25.47 9.44 15.76
C THR A 367 26.72 10.08 15.14
N LEU A 368 26.69 10.28 13.82
CA LEU A 368 27.77 10.92 13.10
C LEU A 368 27.82 12.41 13.43
N PRO A 369 28.96 12.94 13.89
CA PRO A 369 29.13 14.37 14.19
C PRO A 369 28.77 15.23 12.96
N GLY A 370 27.98 16.28 13.17
CA GLY A 370 27.61 17.25 12.13
C GLY A 370 26.50 16.77 11.17
N LEU A 371 26.17 15.47 11.12
CA LEU A 371 25.11 14.94 10.26
C LEU A 371 23.81 14.64 11.03
N GLY A 372 23.88 14.43 12.34
CA GLY A 372 22.72 14.12 13.17
C GLY A 372 22.09 12.74 12.88
N THR A 373 22.72 11.91 12.02
CA THR A 373 22.26 10.57 11.65
C THR A 373 23.19 9.51 12.24
N PRO A 374 22.68 8.32 12.61
CA PRO A 374 23.56 7.21 13.02
C PRO A 374 24.38 6.73 11.82
N TRP A 375 25.54 6.11 12.06
CA TRP A 375 26.37 5.54 11.00
C TRP A 375 25.77 4.26 10.39
N VAL A 376 24.88 3.57 11.12
CA VAL A 376 24.06 2.46 10.65
C VAL A 376 22.68 2.46 11.32
N LEU A 377 21.69 1.90 10.67
CA LEU A 377 20.40 1.57 11.28
C LEU A 377 20.47 0.14 11.82
N ALA A 378 20.74 0.01 13.11
CA ALA A 378 20.80 -1.31 13.76
C ALA A 378 19.41 -1.92 13.91
N SER A 379 19.34 -3.22 13.72
CA SER A 379 18.12 -4.01 13.90
C SER A 379 18.46 -5.37 14.53
N PRO A 380 18.96 -5.39 15.77
CA PRO A 380 19.27 -6.65 16.43
C PRO A 380 18.01 -7.50 16.60
N PRO A 381 18.11 -8.85 16.57
CA PRO A 381 16.97 -9.72 16.75
C PRO A 381 16.44 -9.63 18.19
N ALA A 382 15.15 -9.83 18.36
CA ALA A 382 14.50 -9.87 19.67
C ALA A 382 13.64 -11.11 19.83
N GLY A 383 13.72 -11.72 21.01
CA GLY A 383 13.02 -12.98 21.33
C GLY A 383 11.61 -12.82 21.88
N GLY A 384 11.12 -11.59 22.06
CA GLY A 384 9.82 -11.34 22.66
C GLY A 384 8.63 -11.69 21.75
N ASP A 385 7.70 -12.49 22.27
CA ASP A 385 6.45 -12.82 21.58
C ASP A 385 5.40 -11.73 21.82
N TRP A 386 4.88 -11.14 20.74
CA TRP A 386 3.85 -10.11 20.75
C TRP A 386 2.41 -10.66 20.87
N ARG A 387 2.25 -11.94 21.11
CA ARG A 387 0.99 -12.62 21.43
C ARG A 387 -0.12 -12.54 20.37
N GLN A 388 0.15 -12.14 19.13
CA GLN A 388 -0.90 -12.04 18.09
C GLN A 388 -1.66 -13.36 17.94
N ARG A 389 -0.96 -14.50 17.93
CA ARG A 389 -1.60 -15.80 17.77
C ARG A 389 -2.49 -16.18 18.95
N ASP A 390 -2.14 -15.74 20.16
CA ASP A 390 -2.95 -16.01 21.35
C ASP A 390 -4.26 -15.23 21.29
N PHE A 391 -4.20 -13.93 20.91
CA PHE A 391 -5.41 -13.14 20.65
C PHE A 391 -6.32 -13.80 19.59
N LEU A 392 -5.74 -14.19 18.45
CA LEU A 392 -6.49 -14.81 17.36
C LEU A 392 -7.11 -16.15 17.78
N ARG A 393 -6.38 -16.97 18.55
CA ARG A 393 -6.86 -18.25 19.07
C ARG A 393 -8.07 -18.05 19.97
N ILE A 394 -8.03 -17.09 20.91
CA ILE A 394 -9.15 -16.77 21.79
C ILE A 394 -10.37 -16.35 20.98
N ILE A 395 -10.21 -15.45 19.99
CA ILE A 395 -11.32 -15.00 19.13
C ILE A 395 -11.96 -16.18 18.38
N VAL A 396 -11.15 -17.05 17.78
CA VAL A 396 -11.64 -18.20 17.02
C VAL A 396 -12.38 -19.19 17.91
N GLN A 397 -11.85 -19.44 19.11
CA GLN A 397 -12.49 -20.31 20.09
C GLN A 397 -13.81 -19.72 20.60
N ASP A 398 -13.84 -18.44 20.96
CA ASP A 398 -15.03 -17.74 21.43
C ASP A 398 -16.16 -17.69 20.37
N ARG A 399 -15.78 -17.60 19.10
CA ARG A 399 -16.72 -17.62 17.96
C ARG A 399 -17.07 -19.02 17.46
N ALA A 400 -16.48 -20.06 18.03
CA ALA A 400 -16.61 -21.45 17.54
C ALA A 400 -16.33 -21.56 16.02
N GLY A 401 -15.30 -20.86 15.54
CA GLY A 401 -14.90 -20.84 14.13
C GLY A 401 -15.80 -20.01 13.19
N ARG A 402 -16.81 -19.29 13.70
CA ARG A 402 -17.65 -18.41 12.88
C ARG A 402 -16.92 -17.11 12.53
N PRO A 403 -17.21 -16.51 11.37
CA PRO A 403 -16.63 -15.23 10.98
C PRO A 403 -16.82 -14.13 12.02
N ALA A 404 -15.79 -13.28 12.18
CA ALA A 404 -15.85 -12.13 13.09
C ALA A 404 -15.10 -10.92 12.51
N MET A 405 -15.57 -9.72 12.89
CA MET A 405 -14.91 -8.45 12.60
C MET A 405 -14.11 -8.00 13.81
N VAL A 406 -12.81 -7.78 13.60
CA VAL A 406 -11.86 -7.39 14.64
C VAL A 406 -11.32 -6.00 14.35
N SER A 407 -11.52 -5.05 15.27
CA SER A 407 -10.86 -3.75 15.22
C SER A 407 -9.53 -3.82 15.96
N VAL A 408 -8.41 -3.61 15.26
CA VAL A 408 -7.10 -3.43 15.88
C VAL A 408 -6.83 -1.95 16.02
N VAL A 409 -6.87 -1.46 17.25
CA VAL A 409 -6.83 -0.02 17.56
C VAL A 409 -5.43 0.57 17.42
N PRO A 410 -4.35 -0.01 17.98
CA PRO A 410 -3.00 0.51 17.84
C PRO A 410 -2.48 0.38 16.40
N ASN A 411 -1.54 1.26 16.05
CA ASN A 411 -0.82 1.22 14.78
C ASN A 411 0.70 1.17 15.03
N ASP A 412 1.12 0.44 16.05
CA ASP A 412 2.52 0.16 16.35
C ASP A 412 3.14 -0.77 15.29
N ASN A 413 4.47 -0.71 15.10
CA ASN A 413 5.19 -1.51 14.11
C ASN A 413 4.91 -3.01 14.24
N TYR A 414 4.86 -3.50 15.45
CA TYR A 414 4.73 -4.92 15.77
C TYR A 414 3.34 -5.29 16.30
N PHE A 415 2.46 -4.29 16.49
CA PHE A 415 1.12 -4.51 17.02
C PHE A 415 0.09 -3.63 16.30
N SER A 416 -0.27 -4.05 15.11
CA SER A 416 -1.16 -3.32 14.20
C SER A 416 -2.06 -4.26 13.40
N VAL A 417 -3.04 -3.68 12.72
CA VAL A 417 -3.91 -4.41 11.77
C VAL A 417 -3.12 -5.29 10.78
N SER A 418 -1.95 -4.82 10.33
CA SER A 418 -1.16 -5.55 9.32
C SER A 418 -0.59 -6.85 9.88
N ASN A 419 -0.09 -6.82 11.12
CA ASN A 419 0.49 -7.99 11.78
C ASN A 419 -0.59 -9.06 12.05
N PHE A 420 -1.73 -8.67 12.65
CA PHE A 420 -2.84 -9.58 12.95
C PHE A 420 -3.43 -10.18 11.66
N ARG A 421 -3.61 -9.37 10.63
CA ARG A 421 -4.13 -9.84 9.34
C ARG A 421 -3.18 -10.84 8.67
N TYR A 422 -1.85 -10.62 8.77
CA TYR A 422 -0.88 -11.57 8.23
C TYR A 422 -1.07 -12.96 8.84
N TYR A 423 -1.12 -13.07 10.17
CA TYR A 423 -1.31 -14.36 10.81
C TYR A 423 -2.67 -14.98 10.50
N ALA A 424 -3.73 -14.19 10.49
CA ALA A 424 -5.06 -14.68 10.16
C ALA A 424 -5.14 -15.19 8.70
N VAL A 425 -4.55 -14.47 7.76
CA VAL A 425 -4.50 -14.90 6.35
C VAL A 425 -3.64 -16.14 6.20
N ARG A 426 -2.50 -16.23 6.87
CA ARG A 426 -1.61 -17.37 6.82
C ARG A 426 -2.28 -18.64 7.38
N ASP A 427 -2.95 -18.50 8.52
CA ASP A 427 -3.57 -19.61 9.26
C ASP A 427 -5.04 -19.84 8.83
N GLU A 428 -5.50 -19.19 7.74
CA GLU A 428 -6.85 -19.32 7.14
C GLU A 428 -8.01 -19.07 8.10
N LEU A 429 -7.81 -18.17 9.06
CA LEU A 429 -8.82 -17.87 10.06
C LEU A 429 -9.96 -17.03 9.45
N PRO A 430 -11.22 -17.30 9.80
CA PRO A 430 -12.38 -16.60 9.25
C PRO A 430 -12.57 -15.20 9.91
N LEU A 431 -11.51 -14.42 9.97
CA LEU A 431 -11.47 -13.11 10.63
C LEU A 431 -11.27 -11.99 9.63
N ARG A 432 -12.06 -10.94 9.80
CA ARG A 432 -11.92 -9.68 9.07
C ARG A 432 -11.36 -8.61 10.01
N PHE A 433 -10.53 -7.71 9.47
CA PHE A 433 -9.85 -6.71 10.30
C PHE A 433 -10.13 -5.30 9.82
N THR A 434 -10.40 -4.41 10.77
CA THR A 434 -10.50 -2.98 10.55
C THR A 434 -9.54 -2.21 11.46
N ARG A 435 -9.28 -0.95 11.10
CA ARG A 435 -8.51 0.02 11.89
C ARG A 435 -9.40 0.64 12.97
N PRO A 436 -8.88 1.56 13.83
CA PRO A 436 -9.71 2.32 14.74
C PRO A 436 -10.92 2.91 14.03
N TRP A 437 -12.08 2.69 14.62
CA TRP A 437 -13.36 3.19 14.13
C TRP A 437 -13.57 4.66 14.50
N GLU A 438 -14.41 5.35 13.75
CA GLU A 438 -14.87 6.70 14.03
C GLU A 438 -16.39 6.67 14.20
N GLY A 439 -16.92 7.48 15.12
CA GLY A 439 -18.36 7.45 15.43
C GLY A 439 -18.75 6.23 16.26
N GLU A 440 -19.43 5.24 15.70
CA GLU A 440 -19.91 4.05 16.40
C GLU A 440 -19.10 2.79 16.03
N PRO A 441 -19.00 1.81 16.95
CA PRO A 441 -18.32 0.53 16.69
C PRO A 441 -19.22 -0.44 15.92
N LEU A 442 -19.90 0.04 14.88
CA LEU A 442 -20.87 -0.71 14.11
C LEU A 442 -20.24 -1.90 13.40
N GLY A 443 -20.79 -3.09 13.61
CA GLY A 443 -20.31 -4.34 13.04
C GLY A 443 -19.02 -4.87 13.65
N ILE A 444 -18.48 -4.28 14.71
CA ILE A 444 -17.26 -4.74 15.39
C ILE A 444 -17.63 -5.79 16.44
N ASP A 445 -17.09 -7.01 16.30
CA ASP A 445 -17.27 -8.08 17.28
C ASP A 445 -16.20 -8.04 18.38
N TYR A 446 -14.95 -7.69 18.01
CA TYR A 446 -13.81 -7.63 18.93
C TYR A 446 -12.99 -6.38 18.73
N MET A 447 -12.39 -5.91 19.81
CA MET A 447 -11.42 -4.81 19.82
C MET A 447 -10.12 -5.29 20.45
N ILE A 448 -9.01 -5.10 19.73
CA ILE A 448 -7.67 -5.33 20.25
C ILE A 448 -7.04 -3.96 20.53
N LEU A 449 -6.65 -3.75 21.79
CA LEU A 449 -6.05 -2.52 22.29
C LEU A 449 -4.65 -2.81 22.83
N LYS A 450 -3.89 -1.76 23.04
CA LYS A 450 -2.56 -1.80 23.66
C LYS A 450 -2.41 -0.58 24.56
N SER A 451 -1.80 -0.73 25.72
CA SER A 451 -1.36 0.41 26.53
C SER A 451 -0.07 1.02 25.96
N GLY A 452 0.31 2.22 26.42
CA GLY A 452 1.55 2.89 26.00
C GLY A 452 1.52 3.39 24.55
N ASP A 453 2.62 3.18 23.83
CA ASP A 453 2.81 3.67 22.46
C ASP A 453 1.77 3.10 21.49
N GLN A 454 1.08 4.00 20.78
CA GLN A 454 0.03 3.65 19.81
C GLN A 454 0.54 3.65 18.35
N GLY A 455 1.81 3.94 18.14
CA GLY A 455 2.42 4.10 16.83
C GLY A 455 2.71 5.57 16.47
N PRO A 456 3.03 5.87 15.21
CA PRO A 456 3.46 7.20 14.79
C PRO A 456 2.39 8.28 15.01
N ASP A 457 2.84 9.51 15.31
CA ASP A 457 2.00 10.67 15.62
C ASP A 457 0.88 10.90 14.61
N PHE A 458 1.14 10.72 13.31
CA PHE A 458 0.14 10.93 12.26
C PHE A 458 -1.05 9.95 12.34
N SER A 459 -0.90 8.81 13.00
CA SER A 459 -1.95 7.78 13.17
C SER A 459 -2.44 7.65 14.60
N GLU A 460 -1.68 8.11 15.58
CA GLU A 460 -1.95 7.96 17.01
C GLU A 460 -3.26 8.62 17.45
N ALA A 461 -3.60 9.77 16.88
CA ALA A 461 -4.80 10.51 17.24
C ALA A 461 -6.11 9.71 17.11
N LYS A 462 -6.21 8.79 16.13
CA LYS A 462 -7.38 7.92 15.97
C LYS A 462 -7.43 6.85 17.05
N SER A 463 -6.31 6.22 17.33
CA SER A 463 -6.17 5.19 18.35
C SER A 463 -6.48 5.77 19.73
N ARG A 464 -5.93 6.92 20.06
CA ARG A 464 -6.19 7.64 21.34
C ARG A 464 -7.67 7.96 21.51
N ARG A 465 -8.38 8.46 20.48
CA ARG A 465 -9.82 8.76 20.56
C ARG A 465 -10.64 7.53 20.92
N VAL A 466 -10.32 6.36 20.36
CA VAL A 466 -11.03 5.11 20.70
C VAL A 466 -10.75 4.70 22.14
N ILE A 467 -9.49 4.75 22.57
CA ILE A 467 -9.09 4.41 23.95
C ILE A 467 -9.76 5.34 24.96
N GLU A 468 -9.71 6.66 24.70
CA GLU A 468 -10.35 7.66 25.55
C GLU A 468 -11.87 7.50 25.61
N ARG A 469 -12.50 7.17 24.47
CA ARG A 469 -13.92 6.91 24.44
C ARG A 469 -14.31 5.70 25.28
N LEU A 470 -13.57 4.59 25.15
CA LEU A 470 -13.78 3.41 25.99
C LEU A 470 -13.56 3.68 27.48
N ALA A 471 -12.63 4.58 27.82
CA ALA A 471 -12.39 4.97 29.21
C ALA A 471 -13.47 5.92 29.78
N ARG A 472 -14.02 6.83 28.96
CA ARG A 472 -15.00 7.85 29.38
C ARG A 472 -16.45 7.42 29.26
N ASP A 473 -16.75 6.40 28.46
CA ASP A 473 -18.12 5.92 28.21
C ASP A 473 -18.36 4.56 28.88
N PRO A 474 -18.93 4.54 30.10
CA PRO A 474 -19.20 3.30 30.81
C PRO A 474 -20.17 2.37 30.06
N ALA A 475 -21.10 2.94 29.27
CA ALA A 475 -22.05 2.16 28.50
C ALA A 475 -21.33 1.37 27.39
N LEU A 476 -20.39 2.01 26.69
CA LEU A 476 -19.58 1.34 25.69
C LEU A 476 -18.62 0.31 26.32
N ALA A 477 -18.00 0.65 27.45
CA ALA A 477 -17.10 -0.27 28.16
C ALA A 477 -17.82 -1.53 28.65
N ARG A 478 -19.10 -1.40 29.11
CA ARG A 478 -19.95 -2.55 29.47
C ARG A 478 -20.34 -3.40 28.25
N ALA A 479 -20.59 -2.79 27.10
CA ALA A 479 -20.92 -3.51 25.88
C ALA A 479 -19.72 -4.27 25.29
N TYR A 480 -18.49 -3.86 25.65
CA TYR A 480 -17.23 -4.48 25.25
C TYR A 480 -16.33 -4.79 26.46
N PRO A 481 -16.71 -5.75 27.33
CA PRO A 481 -15.84 -6.16 28.44
C PRO A 481 -14.53 -6.71 27.96
N VAL A 482 -13.48 -6.60 28.79
CA VAL A 482 -12.18 -7.25 28.58
C VAL A 482 -12.34 -8.74 28.80
N ILE A 483 -11.87 -9.55 27.88
CA ILE A 483 -11.94 -11.02 27.94
C ILE A 483 -10.55 -11.67 28.02
N ALA A 484 -9.48 -10.95 27.65
CA ALA A 484 -8.10 -11.41 27.81
C ALA A 484 -7.15 -10.21 27.86
N GLU A 485 -6.04 -10.40 28.57
CA GLU A 485 -4.92 -9.45 28.67
C GLU A 485 -3.59 -10.22 28.59
N PHE A 486 -2.60 -9.62 27.91
CA PHE A 486 -1.26 -10.19 27.78
C PHE A 486 -0.19 -9.10 27.95
N PRO A 487 0.88 -9.39 28.72
CA PRO A 487 2.05 -8.54 28.72
C PRO A 487 2.75 -8.63 27.36
N LEU A 488 3.22 -7.50 26.85
CA LEU A 488 3.92 -7.37 25.57
C LEU A 488 5.41 -7.08 25.80
N PRO A 489 6.28 -7.38 24.81
CA PRO A 489 7.73 -7.23 24.97
C PRO A 489 8.24 -5.81 25.22
N ASP A 490 7.47 -4.80 24.87
CA ASP A 490 7.78 -3.37 25.11
C ASP A 490 7.34 -2.87 26.49
N GLY A 491 6.92 -3.77 27.38
CA GLY A 491 6.44 -3.45 28.73
C GLY A 491 4.97 -2.97 28.76
N SER A 492 4.30 -2.88 27.61
CA SER A 492 2.88 -2.55 27.55
C SER A 492 2.00 -3.80 27.76
N THR A 493 0.69 -3.58 27.89
CA THR A 493 -0.32 -4.64 27.98
C THR A 493 -1.23 -4.60 26.75
N GLY A 494 -1.33 -5.74 26.06
CA GLY A 494 -2.33 -5.95 25.02
C GLY A 494 -3.63 -6.45 25.63
N MET A 495 -4.78 -5.90 25.20
CA MET A 495 -6.09 -6.21 25.74
C MET A 495 -7.03 -6.64 24.62
N LEU A 496 -7.82 -7.69 24.86
CA LEU A 496 -8.91 -8.13 23.97
C LEU A 496 -10.25 -7.81 24.64
N ARG A 497 -11.07 -7.07 23.92
CA ARG A 497 -12.47 -6.80 24.30
C ARG A 497 -13.40 -7.49 23.31
N ALA A 498 -14.50 -8.06 23.81
CA ALA A 498 -15.53 -8.70 22.99
C ALA A 498 -16.86 -7.99 23.14
N ARG A 499 -17.64 -7.87 22.07
CA ARG A 499 -19.00 -7.41 22.11
C ARG A 499 -19.87 -8.41 22.87
N ARG A 500 -20.24 -8.09 24.11
CA ARG A 500 -21.06 -8.93 24.98
C ARG A 500 -22.05 -8.08 25.78
N ILE A 501 -23.32 -8.32 25.58
CA ILE A 501 -24.38 -7.77 26.40
C ILE A 501 -24.75 -8.85 27.43
N THR A 502 -24.11 -8.78 28.59
CA THR A 502 -24.28 -9.78 29.67
C THR A 502 -25.57 -9.55 30.43
N ASP A 503 -25.80 -8.31 30.85
CA ASP A 503 -26.95 -7.93 31.67
C ASP A 503 -27.96 -7.18 30.82
N PRO A 504 -29.26 -7.40 31.03
CA PRO A 504 -30.30 -6.59 30.39
C PRO A 504 -30.26 -5.16 30.96
N ALA A 505 -30.74 -4.18 30.23
CA ALA A 505 -31.01 -2.86 30.70
C ALA A 505 -32.13 -2.89 31.79
N ALA A 506 -32.02 -2.07 32.78
CA ALA A 506 -33.00 -2.05 33.90
C ALA A 506 -34.36 -1.44 33.53
N ALA A 507 -34.39 -0.59 32.49
CA ALA A 507 -35.61 0.09 32.06
C ALA A 507 -36.57 -0.88 31.34
N PRO A 508 -37.89 -0.70 31.52
CA PRO A 508 -38.91 -1.52 30.84
C PRO A 508 -38.82 -1.42 29.29
N PRO A 509 -39.17 -2.47 28.55
CA PRO A 509 -39.10 -2.51 27.10
C PRO A 509 -39.73 -1.32 26.38
N GLU A 510 -40.93 -0.88 26.84
CA GLU A 510 -41.67 0.25 26.25
C GLU A 510 -40.93 1.59 26.49
N ALA A 511 -40.29 1.74 27.63
CA ALA A 511 -39.48 2.92 27.91
C ALA A 511 -38.20 2.96 27.04
N LEU A 512 -37.57 1.81 26.84
CA LEU A 512 -36.41 1.67 25.94
C LEU A 512 -36.80 1.98 24.50
N ALA A 513 -37.92 1.44 24.01
CA ALA A 513 -38.42 1.71 22.68
C ALA A 513 -38.68 3.20 22.42
N ARG A 514 -39.37 3.89 23.36
CA ARG A 514 -39.57 5.34 23.26
C ARG A 514 -38.28 6.14 23.27
N ARG A 515 -37.28 5.75 24.10
CA ARG A 515 -35.97 6.39 24.14
C ARG A 515 -35.23 6.18 22.81
N LEU A 516 -35.32 4.98 22.23
CA LEU A 516 -34.72 4.69 20.94
C LEU A 516 -35.32 5.52 19.83
N GLU A 517 -36.63 5.57 19.72
CA GLU A 517 -37.33 6.40 18.74
C GLU A 517 -36.90 7.86 18.83
N ALA A 518 -36.90 8.43 20.04
CA ALA A 518 -36.47 9.82 20.28
C ALA A 518 -34.99 10.03 19.91
N ALA A 519 -34.11 9.07 20.24
CA ALA A 519 -32.70 9.16 19.90
C ALA A 519 -32.45 9.02 18.39
N MET A 520 -33.19 8.15 17.71
CA MET A 520 -33.11 7.99 16.23
C MET A 520 -33.63 9.24 15.51
N ARG A 521 -34.71 9.86 15.99
CA ARG A 521 -35.19 11.14 15.43
C ARG A 521 -34.11 12.23 15.48
N ARG A 522 -33.44 12.39 16.63
CA ARG A 522 -32.33 13.34 16.76
C ARG A 522 -31.20 13.01 15.78
N ARG A 523 -30.84 11.73 15.67
CA ARG A 523 -29.76 11.28 14.79
C ARG A 523 -30.06 11.50 13.32
N VAL A 524 -31.29 11.25 12.88
CA VAL A 524 -31.69 11.55 11.49
C VAL A 524 -31.48 13.04 11.21
N GLY A 525 -31.82 13.94 12.15
CA GLY A 525 -31.58 15.38 12.03
C GLY A 525 -30.10 15.79 11.98
N GLU A 526 -29.16 14.94 12.46
CA GLU A 526 -27.71 15.17 12.37
C GLU A 526 -27.14 14.78 11.00
N VAL A 527 -27.76 13.82 10.30
CA VAL A 527 -27.25 13.25 9.04
C VAL A 527 -28.06 13.66 7.81
N ALA A 528 -29.25 14.22 7.98
CA ALA A 528 -30.11 14.73 6.92
C ALA A 528 -30.69 16.10 7.29
N ARG A 529 -30.90 16.97 6.31
CA ARG A 529 -31.59 18.28 6.43
C ARG A 529 -32.93 18.20 5.75
N ASP A 530 -33.80 19.19 6.06
CA ASP A 530 -35.12 19.36 5.42
C ASP A 530 -35.92 18.06 5.43
N VAL A 531 -35.89 17.35 6.58
CA VAL A 531 -36.59 16.08 6.74
C VAL A 531 -38.05 16.34 6.97
N ASP A 532 -38.89 15.91 6.03
CA ASP A 532 -40.35 16.05 6.10
C ASP A 532 -41.01 14.67 6.26
N GLY A 533 -42.02 14.60 7.13
CA GLY A 533 -42.84 13.41 7.34
C GLY A 533 -42.06 12.23 7.92
N LEU A 534 -41.09 12.48 8.82
CA LEU A 534 -40.30 11.41 9.45
C LEU A 534 -41.17 10.57 10.40
N GLU A 535 -41.27 9.28 10.05
CA GLU A 535 -41.82 8.25 10.93
C GLU A 535 -40.80 7.17 11.23
N ILE A 536 -40.72 6.72 12.46
CA ILE A 536 -39.87 5.63 12.91
C ILE A 536 -40.78 4.60 13.58
N ARG A 537 -40.75 3.37 13.07
CA ARG A 537 -41.49 2.23 13.59
C ARG A 537 -40.55 1.14 14.05
N LEU A 538 -40.82 0.62 15.25
CA LEU A 538 -40.03 -0.44 15.88
C LEU A 538 -40.89 -1.68 16.08
N ALA A 539 -40.38 -2.85 15.67
CA ALA A 539 -40.87 -4.14 16.13
C ALA A 539 -39.85 -4.69 17.12
N TYR A 540 -40.27 -4.87 18.37
CA TYR A 540 -39.45 -5.30 19.49
C TYR A 540 -40.22 -6.22 20.42
N ASP A 541 -39.50 -6.92 21.27
CA ASP A 541 -40.00 -7.71 22.39
C ASP A 541 -39.17 -7.44 23.65
N ALA A 542 -39.19 -8.32 24.63
CA ALA A 542 -38.39 -8.21 25.84
C ALA A 542 -36.87 -8.17 25.61
N GLU A 543 -36.41 -8.72 24.46
CA GLU A 543 -34.98 -8.70 24.09
C GLU A 543 -34.42 -7.31 23.75
N ILE A 544 -35.29 -6.28 23.64
CA ILE A 544 -34.82 -4.88 23.56
C ILE A 544 -34.03 -4.50 24.81
N ALA A 545 -34.30 -5.11 25.96
CA ALA A 545 -33.50 -4.93 27.16
C ALA A 545 -32.06 -5.44 27.00
N ARG A 546 -31.81 -6.36 26.07
CA ARG A 546 -30.48 -6.79 25.63
C ARG A 546 -30.02 -6.11 24.34
N GLY A 547 -30.72 -5.07 23.92
CA GLY A 547 -30.39 -4.29 22.74
C GLY A 547 -30.85 -4.88 21.42
N ARG A 548 -31.61 -5.97 21.41
CA ARG A 548 -32.09 -6.62 20.20
C ARG A 548 -33.40 -6.03 19.72
N ILE A 549 -33.47 -5.66 18.45
CA ILE A 549 -34.64 -5.12 17.79
C ILE A 549 -34.87 -5.95 16.53
N GLN A 550 -36.08 -6.51 16.41
CA GLN A 550 -36.45 -7.37 15.30
C GLN A 550 -36.48 -6.57 13.98
N ARG A 551 -37.11 -5.36 14.02
CA ARG A 551 -37.25 -4.51 12.85
C ARG A 551 -37.25 -3.04 13.24
N LEU A 552 -36.46 -2.25 12.57
CA LEU A 552 -36.45 -0.79 12.59
C LEU A 552 -36.83 -0.30 11.20
N GLU A 553 -37.90 0.41 11.08
CA GLU A 553 -38.39 1.00 9.83
C GLU A 553 -38.35 2.52 9.95
N VAL A 554 -37.77 3.17 8.97
CA VAL A 554 -37.70 4.63 8.89
C VAL A 554 -38.28 5.06 7.55
N THR A 555 -39.28 5.96 7.62
CA THR A 555 -39.90 6.55 6.43
C THR A 555 -39.81 8.07 6.51
N ALA A 556 -39.64 8.72 5.38
CA ALA A 556 -39.72 10.16 5.25
C ALA A 556 -40.28 10.54 3.86
N ARG A 557 -41.12 11.59 3.81
CA ARG A 557 -41.63 12.09 2.54
C ARG A 557 -40.51 12.73 1.70
N ALA A 558 -39.64 13.48 2.36
CA ALA A 558 -38.44 14.05 1.75
C ALA A 558 -37.32 14.21 2.78
N ALA A 559 -36.07 14.12 2.31
CA ALA A 559 -34.89 14.40 3.10
C ALA A 559 -33.73 14.83 2.18
N THR A 560 -32.89 15.74 2.65
CA THR A 560 -31.65 16.14 1.95
C THR A 560 -30.46 15.49 2.61
N ALA A 561 -29.78 14.59 1.89
CA ALA A 561 -28.60 13.84 2.35
C ALA A 561 -27.30 14.37 1.70
N GLY A 562 -26.16 14.23 2.39
CA GLY A 562 -24.84 14.65 1.92
C GLY A 562 -23.88 15.00 3.05
N GLU A 563 -22.70 15.52 2.72
CA GLU A 563 -21.73 16.01 3.72
C GLU A 563 -22.18 17.37 4.31
N LEU A 564 -23.20 17.35 5.14
CA LEU A 564 -23.86 18.57 5.66
C LEU A 564 -22.94 19.50 6.47
N ARG A 565 -21.78 19.03 6.90
CA ARG A 565 -20.77 19.81 7.66
C ARG A 565 -19.89 20.69 6.76
N LYS A 566 -19.87 20.45 5.45
CA LYS A 566 -19.09 21.24 4.48
C LYS A 566 -20.02 22.16 3.73
N ARG A 567 -19.75 23.48 3.72
CA ARG A 567 -20.56 24.51 3.04
C ARG A 567 -20.75 24.27 1.53
N ASP A 568 -19.75 23.66 0.86
CA ASP A 568 -19.74 23.46 -0.58
C ASP A 568 -19.89 21.98 -0.98
N ALA A 569 -20.39 21.11 -0.11
CA ALA A 569 -20.61 19.72 -0.44
C ALA A 569 -21.89 19.54 -1.26
N ALA A 570 -21.84 18.73 -2.29
CA ALA A 570 -23.02 18.34 -3.05
C ALA A 570 -24.00 17.60 -2.12
N THR A 571 -25.26 18.06 -2.11
CA THR A 571 -26.34 17.41 -1.38
C THR A 571 -27.37 16.85 -2.34
N LEU A 572 -27.94 15.70 -2.00
CA LEU A 572 -28.96 15.02 -2.80
C LEU A 572 -30.30 15.04 -2.06
N ARG A 573 -31.32 15.57 -2.71
CA ARG A 573 -32.69 15.49 -2.21
C ARG A 573 -33.28 14.13 -2.59
N LEU A 574 -33.81 13.44 -1.59
CA LEU A 574 -34.45 12.15 -1.68
C LEU A 574 -35.93 12.31 -1.33
N GLN A 575 -36.81 11.67 -2.08
CA GLN A 575 -38.26 11.69 -1.87
C GLN A 575 -38.75 10.26 -1.63
N HIS A 576 -39.88 10.13 -0.94
CA HIS A 576 -40.53 8.84 -0.66
C HIS A 576 -39.59 7.78 -0.06
N LEU A 577 -38.76 8.24 0.92
CA LEU A 577 -37.74 7.38 1.52
C LEU A 577 -38.36 6.36 2.47
N ARG A 578 -38.03 5.09 2.26
CA ARG A 578 -38.36 3.99 3.19
C ARG A 578 -37.22 2.99 3.24
N PHE A 579 -36.64 2.83 4.41
CA PHE A 579 -35.68 1.75 4.63
C PHE A 579 -36.03 0.94 5.87
N VAL A 580 -35.64 -0.33 5.85
CA VAL A 580 -35.90 -1.32 6.89
C VAL A 580 -34.57 -1.96 7.29
N ALA A 581 -34.26 -1.92 8.56
CA ALA A 581 -33.22 -2.70 9.17
C ALA A 581 -33.80 -3.82 10.01
N ALA A 582 -33.37 -5.05 9.82
CA ALA A 582 -33.79 -6.20 10.59
C ALA A 582 -32.62 -6.79 11.37
N ASP A 583 -32.93 -7.45 12.48
CA ASP A 583 -31.96 -8.04 13.40
C ASP A 583 -30.94 -6.99 13.88
N VAL A 584 -31.42 -5.84 14.33
CA VAL A 584 -30.59 -4.71 14.79
C VAL A 584 -30.15 -4.95 16.22
N LEU A 585 -28.85 -4.75 16.47
CA LEU A 585 -28.29 -4.73 17.83
C LEU A 585 -27.87 -3.31 18.18
N ILE A 586 -28.39 -2.78 19.26
CA ILE A 586 -28.00 -1.50 19.86
C ILE A 586 -27.31 -1.73 21.19
N ASN A 587 -26.58 -0.71 21.66
CA ASN A 587 -26.04 -0.71 23.02
C ASN A 587 -27.17 -0.37 24.01
N PRO A 588 -27.69 -1.36 24.79
CA PRO A 588 -28.79 -1.10 25.70
C PRO A 588 -28.41 -0.15 26.84
N TYR A 589 -27.14 -0.15 27.25
CA TYR A 589 -26.64 0.73 28.31
C TYR A 589 -26.53 2.20 27.84
N ALA A 590 -26.15 2.42 26.57
CA ALA A 590 -26.20 3.74 25.98
C ALA A 590 -27.64 4.25 25.83
N LEU A 591 -28.55 3.34 25.52
CA LEU A 591 -29.98 3.67 25.42
C LEU A 591 -30.60 4.07 26.77
N GLU A 592 -30.21 3.45 27.88
CA GLU A 592 -30.57 3.89 29.23
C GLU A 592 -30.17 5.36 29.49
N ALA A 593 -29.00 5.76 28.93
CA ALA A 593 -28.54 7.16 28.97
C ALA A 593 -29.15 8.04 27.86
N GLY A 594 -30.18 7.57 27.15
CA GLY A 594 -30.91 8.33 26.12
C GLY A 594 -30.15 8.49 24.80
N ARG A 595 -29.11 7.67 24.54
CA ARG A 595 -28.33 7.67 23.30
C ARG A 595 -28.60 6.41 22.48
N ALA A 596 -28.81 6.53 21.16
CA ALA A 596 -28.81 5.40 20.27
C ALA A 596 -27.38 5.14 19.80
N GLU A 597 -26.85 3.97 20.10
CA GLU A 597 -25.55 3.50 19.62
C GLU A 597 -25.74 2.15 18.96
N LEU A 598 -25.61 2.12 17.62
CA LEU A 598 -25.76 0.91 16.82
C LEU A 598 -24.50 0.06 16.95
N LEU A 599 -24.67 -1.20 17.31
CA LEU A 599 -23.58 -2.17 17.41
C LEU A 599 -23.55 -3.14 16.22
N ASP A 600 -24.73 -3.47 15.66
CA ASP A 600 -24.81 -4.37 14.50
C ASP A 600 -26.14 -4.18 13.75
N VAL A 601 -26.16 -4.57 12.48
CA VAL A 601 -27.35 -4.62 11.64
C VAL A 601 -27.28 -5.91 10.80
N GLY A 602 -28.20 -6.84 11.03
CA GLY A 602 -28.20 -8.11 10.31
C GLY A 602 -28.56 -7.94 8.85
N ARG A 603 -29.63 -7.22 8.55
CA ARG A 603 -30.06 -6.92 7.16
C ARG A 603 -30.50 -5.46 7.07
N PHE A 604 -30.07 -4.77 6.03
CA PHE A 604 -30.51 -3.43 5.70
C PHE A 604 -31.07 -3.40 4.29
N ARG A 605 -32.30 -2.97 4.13
CA ARG A 605 -32.99 -2.91 2.85
C ARG A 605 -33.55 -1.51 2.59
N LEU A 606 -33.21 -0.97 1.42
CA LEU A 606 -33.85 0.24 0.89
C LEU A 606 -35.06 -0.22 0.09
N GLU A 607 -36.27 0.02 0.63
CA GLU A 607 -37.52 -0.43 0.04
C GLU A 607 -38.11 0.60 -0.92
N GLN A 608 -38.06 1.89 -0.58
CA GLN A 608 -38.54 2.98 -1.45
C GLN A 608 -37.58 4.16 -1.40
N MET A 609 -37.36 4.78 -2.53
CA MET A 609 -36.68 6.06 -2.68
C MET A 609 -36.97 6.61 -4.10
N GLU A 610 -37.14 7.93 -4.18
CA GLU A 610 -37.25 8.62 -5.47
C GLU A 610 -36.23 9.76 -5.54
N ILE A 611 -35.54 9.87 -6.66
CA ILE A 611 -34.64 10.97 -7.01
C ILE A 611 -35.15 11.57 -8.33
N THR A 612 -35.61 12.81 -8.28
CA THR A 612 -36.07 13.49 -9.51
C THR A 612 -34.92 13.86 -10.44
N ALA A 613 -35.20 14.05 -11.72
CA ALA A 613 -34.21 14.49 -12.70
C ALA A 613 -33.55 15.84 -12.28
N ALA A 614 -34.32 16.76 -11.71
CA ALA A 614 -33.83 18.05 -11.23
C ALA A 614 -32.90 17.90 -10.03
N ASP A 615 -33.26 17.06 -9.04
CA ASP A 615 -32.44 16.81 -7.85
C ASP A 615 -31.11 16.11 -8.21
N LEU A 616 -31.17 15.15 -9.14
CA LEU A 616 -29.97 14.46 -9.64
C LEU A 616 -29.05 15.42 -10.42
N GLN A 617 -29.62 16.28 -11.29
CA GLN A 617 -28.87 17.30 -12.00
C GLN A 617 -28.17 18.28 -11.04
N ALA A 618 -28.89 18.76 -10.02
CA ALA A 618 -28.32 19.65 -9.00
C ALA A 618 -27.19 19.00 -8.21
N PHE A 619 -27.36 17.72 -7.82
CA PHE A 619 -26.34 16.97 -7.12
C PHE A 619 -25.07 16.78 -7.95
N VAL A 620 -25.22 16.34 -9.21
CA VAL A 620 -24.08 16.07 -10.11
C VAL A 620 -23.33 17.38 -10.41
N ALA A 621 -24.04 18.48 -10.66
CA ALA A 621 -23.43 19.81 -10.87
C ALA A 621 -22.69 20.33 -9.63
N GLY A 622 -23.08 19.90 -8.43
CA GLY A 622 -22.40 20.22 -7.17
C GLY A 622 -21.14 19.41 -6.91
N LEU A 623 -20.92 18.30 -7.62
CA LEU A 623 -19.73 17.47 -7.46
C LEU A 623 -18.49 18.17 -8.04
N LYS A 624 -17.37 18.09 -7.30
CA LYS A 624 -16.10 18.66 -7.74
C LYS A 624 -15.62 18.00 -9.05
N GLY A 625 -15.46 18.80 -10.10
CA GLY A 625 -15.05 18.33 -11.43
C GLY A 625 -16.21 17.99 -12.37
N PHE A 626 -17.49 18.13 -11.93
CA PHE A 626 -18.68 17.83 -12.73
C PHE A 626 -19.62 19.05 -12.88
N ARG A 627 -19.15 20.28 -12.62
CA ARG A 627 -19.96 21.50 -12.64
C ARG A 627 -20.67 21.76 -13.98
N GLY A 628 -20.06 21.37 -15.10
CA GLY A 628 -20.64 21.50 -16.46
C GLY A 628 -21.34 20.21 -16.92
N THR A 629 -21.67 19.28 -16.03
CA THR A 629 -22.32 18.03 -16.44
C THR A 629 -23.82 18.21 -16.55
N ARG A 630 -24.38 17.85 -17.72
CA ARG A 630 -25.82 17.73 -17.94
C ARG A 630 -26.25 16.27 -17.74
N VAL A 631 -27.33 16.10 -16.98
CA VAL A 631 -27.95 14.80 -16.70
C VAL A 631 -29.34 14.79 -17.29
N GLN A 632 -29.63 13.79 -18.10
CA GLN A 632 -30.97 13.58 -18.66
C GLN A 632 -31.39 12.14 -18.36
N LEU A 633 -32.53 11.99 -17.70
CA LEU A 633 -33.13 10.68 -17.51
C LEU A 633 -33.88 10.26 -18.78
N VAL A 634 -33.69 9.02 -19.16
CA VAL A 634 -34.43 8.37 -20.27
C VAL A 634 -34.93 7.00 -19.79
N PRO A 635 -35.97 6.44 -20.39
CA PRO A 635 -36.49 5.14 -19.96
C PRO A 635 -35.39 4.07 -19.87
N GLY A 636 -35.15 3.54 -18.65
CA GLY A 636 -34.16 2.52 -18.37
C GLY A 636 -32.70 2.97 -18.31
N ALA A 637 -32.38 4.28 -18.56
CA ALA A 637 -31.00 4.76 -18.57
C ALA A 637 -30.86 6.23 -18.15
N ILE A 638 -29.62 6.66 -17.96
CA ILE A 638 -29.20 8.03 -17.62
C ILE A 638 -28.24 8.49 -18.70
N ASP A 639 -28.57 9.54 -19.42
CA ASP A 639 -27.64 10.21 -20.34
C ASP A 639 -26.87 11.30 -19.61
N LEU A 640 -25.56 11.21 -19.66
CA LEU A 640 -24.60 12.14 -19.05
C LEU A 640 -23.80 12.85 -20.15
N VAL A 641 -23.72 14.17 -20.09
CA VAL A 641 -22.83 14.96 -20.96
C VAL A 641 -21.95 15.82 -20.07
N VAL A 642 -20.66 15.53 -20.06
CA VAL A 642 -19.64 16.27 -19.30
C VAL A 642 -18.98 17.26 -20.23
N GLU A 643 -19.25 18.56 -20.03
CA GLU A 643 -18.61 19.65 -20.76
C GLU A 643 -17.15 19.80 -20.29
N GLN A 644 -16.21 19.89 -21.24
CA GLN A 644 -14.79 20.03 -20.99
C GLN A 644 -14.21 21.18 -21.86
N PRO A 645 -12.99 21.68 -21.53
CA PRO A 645 -12.25 22.61 -22.42
C PRO A 645 -11.78 21.95 -23.73
N GLY A 646 -12.52 21.00 -24.27
CA GLY A 646 -12.27 20.21 -25.45
C GLY A 646 -13.56 19.53 -25.90
N PRO A 647 -13.51 18.42 -26.64
CA PRO A 647 -14.72 17.71 -27.03
C PRO A 647 -15.45 17.13 -25.82
N ASP A 648 -16.78 17.34 -25.76
CA ASP A 648 -17.63 16.85 -24.68
C ASP A 648 -17.58 15.32 -24.57
N LEU A 649 -17.57 14.80 -23.33
CA LEU A 649 -17.75 13.38 -23.07
C LEU A 649 -19.22 13.09 -22.82
N ALA A 650 -19.85 12.33 -23.71
CA ALA A 650 -21.23 11.86 -23.51
C ALA A 650 -21.25 10.35 -23.25
N ALA A 651 -22.08 9.91 -22.29
CA ALA A 651 -22.25 8.51 -21.96
C ALA A 651 -23.70 8.20 -21.61
N ARG A 652 -24.18 7.02 -22.02
CA ARG A 652 -25.45 6.43 -21.54
C ARG A 652 -25.16 5.35 -20.53
N VAL A 653 -25.70 5.53 -19.33
CA VAL A 653 -25.43 4.69 -18.14
C VAL A 653 -26.72 3.99 -17.72
N ARG A 654 -26.64 2.71 -17.39
CA ARG A 654 -27.72 1.94 -16.75
C ARG A 654 -27.31 1.48 -15.36
N LEU A 655 -28.26 1.47 -14.45
CA LEU A 655 -28.14 0.83 -13.14
C LEU A 655 -28.65 -0.61 -13.28
N VAL A 656 -27.77 -1.59 -13.04
CA VAL A 656 -28.09 -3.01 -13.18
C VAL A 656 -27.98 -3.70 -11.83
N PRO A 657 -28.87 -4.68 -11.52
CA PRO A 657 -28.76 -5.45 -10.29
C PRO A 657 -27.40 -6.15 -10.18
N ALA A 658 -26.84 -6.19 -8.98
CA ALA A 658 -25.60 -6.88 -8.69
C ALA A 658 -25.75 -7.77 -7.44
N ALA A 659 -25.04 -8.90 -7.42
CA ALA A 659 -25.17 -9.88 -6.34
C ALA A 659 -24.42 -9.44 -5.05
N ASP A 660 -23.37 -8.66 -5.19
CA ASP A 660 -22.43 -8.26 -4.14
C ASP A 660 -22.62 -6.81 -3.64
N ARG A 661 -23.50 -6.03 -4.30
CA ARG A 661 -23.69 -4.59 -4.05
C ARG A 661 -25.10 -4.16 -4.47
N PRO A 662 -25.57 -2.97 -4.02
CA PRO A 662 -26.90 -2.49 -4.32
C PRO A 662 -27.23 -2.47 -5.82
N PHE A 663 -26.29 -2.01 -6.64
CA PHE A 663 -26.34 -2.01 -8.10
C PHE A 663 -24.94 -1.89 -8.67
N ALA A 664 -24.79 -2.23 -9.94
CA ALA A 664 -23.60 -1.97 -10.74
C ALA A 664 -23.92 -0.94 -11.82
N ILE A 665 -22.89 -0.23 -12.26
CA ILE A 665 -22.98 0.73 -13.35
C ILE A 665 -22.61 0.01 -14.65
N ALA A 666 -23.51 0.03 -15.64
CA ALA A 666 -23.25 -0.41 -17.01
C ALA A 666 -23.30 0.78 -17.96
N VAL A 667 -22.35 0.91 -18.86
CA VAL A 667 -22.33 1.96 -19.88
C VAL A 667 -22.64 1.34 -21.23
N ASP A 668 -23.78 1.74 -21.83
CA ASP A 668 -24.21 1.21 -23.11
C ASP A 668 -23.43 1.81 -24.29
N ARG A 669 -23.17 3.10 -24.22
CA ARG A 669 -22.41 3.84 -25.23
C ARG A 669 -21.72 5.04 -24.59
N ALA A 670 -20.53 5.36 -25.11
CA ALA A 670 -19.82 6.58 -24.76
C ALA A 670 -19.19 7.20 -26.03
N ARG A 671 -19.07 8.52 -26.07
CA ARG A 671 -18.44 9.26 -27.17
C ARG A 671 -17.67 10.45 -26.65
N LEU A 672 -16.58 10.78 -27.33
CA LEU A 672 -15.81 12.00 -27.10
C LEU A 672 -16.00 12.92 -28.29
N GLY A 673 -16.76 14.00 -28.13
CA GLY A 673 -17.29 14.79 -29.21
C GLY A 673 -18.17 13.95 -30.13
N TRP A 674 -17.77 13.83 -31.40
CA TRP A 674 -18.45 13.00 -32.40
C TRP A 674 -17.88 11.57 -32.52
N VAL A 675 -16.72 11.29 -31.88
CA VAL A 675 -16.02 9.99 -31.98
C VAL A 675 -16.60 9.00 -30.97
N PRO A 676 -17.18 7.86 -31.40
CA PRO A 676 -17.61 6.82 -30.49
C PRO A 676 -16.40 6.13 -29.85
N LEU A 677 -16.45 5.91 -28.54
CA LEU A 677 -15.41 5.20 -27.82
C LEU A 677 -15.58 3.68 -28.00
N PRO A 678 -14.49 2.94 -28.25
CA PRO A 678 -14.53 1.49 -28.36
C PRO A 678 -15.12 0.86 -27.10
N ARG A 679 -15.99 -0.14 -27.27
CA ARG A 679 -16.68 -0.81 -26.15
C ARG A 679 -15.69 -1.40 -25.13
N LEU A 680 -14.58 -1.98 -25.61
CA LEU A 680 -13.51 -2.49 -24.74
C LEU A 680 -12.92 -1.42 -23.83
N LEU A 681 -12.75 -0.20 -24.32
CA LEU A 681 -12.26 0.93 -23.53
C LEU A 681 -13.30 1.38 -22.49
N VAL A 682 -14.56 1.46 -22.89
CA VAL A 682 -15.67 1.83 -22.02
C VAL A 682 -15.85 0.81 -20.89
N ASP A 683 -15.91 -0.47 -21.22
CA ASP A 683 -16.01 -1.55 -20.24
C ASP A 683 -14.80 -1.61 -19.29
N TRP A 684 -13.63 -1.28 -19.83
CA TRP A 684 -12.42 -1.17 -19.03
C TRP A 684 -12.49 0.00 -18.04
N VAL A 685 -12.95 1.19 -18.49
CA VAL A 685 -13.15 2.36 -17.61
C VAL A 685 -14.16 2.03 -16.52
N VAL A 686 -15.32 1.48 -16.87
CA VAL A 686 -16.38 1.13 -15.90
C VAL A 686 -15.84 0.16 -14.86
N ARG A 687 -15.21 -0.95 -15.27
CA ARG A 687 -14.67 -1.94 -14.33
C ARG A 687 -13.66 -1.38 -13.33
N ASN A 688 -12.90 -0.37 -13.73
CA ASN A 688 -11.83 0.19 -12.89
C ASN A 688 -12.23 1.45 -12.11
N TYR A 689 -13.32 2.10 -12.50
CA TYR A 689 -13.75 3.38 -11.93
C TYR A 689 -15.17 3.36 -11.35
N ASP A 690 -15.87 2.23 -11.41
CA ASP A 690 -17.13 2.05 -10.69
C ASP A 690 -16.88 2.23 -9.18
N PRO A 691 -17.45 3.27 -8.53
CA PRO A 691 -17.25 3.49 -7.10
C PRO A 691 -18.10 2.57 -6.23
N THR A 692 -19.07 1.88 -6.81
CA THR A 692 -20.08 1.13 -6.05
C THR A 692 -19.51 -0.01 -5.22
N PRO A 693 -18.48 -0.79 -5.64
CA PRO A 693 -17.83 -1.77 -4.79
C PRO A 693 -17.16 -1.13 -3.56
N GLN A 694 -16.49 0.01 -3.76
CA GLN A 694 -15.80 0.71 -2.68
C GLN A 694 -16.76 1.27 -1.63
N ILE A 695 -17.95 1.68 -2.04
CA ILE A 695 -19.01 2.15 -1.14
C ILE A 695 -19.56 0.95 -0.35
N ALA A 696 -19.85 -0.16 -1.02
CA ALA A 696 -20.33 -1.38 -0.37
C ALA A 696 -19.33 -1.93 0.65
N ASP A 697 -18.05 -1.94 0.32
CA ASP A 697 -16.98 -2.43 1.21
C ASP A 697 -16.77 -1.57 2.47
N ARG A 698 -17.22 -0.31 2.46
CA ARG A 698 -17.12 0.59 3.62
C ARG A 698 -18.23 0.38 4.64
N LEU A 699 -19.33 -0.23 4.23
CA LEU A 699 -20.44 -0.51 5.13
C LEU A 699 -20.20 -1.84 5.86
N PRO A 700 -20.41 -1.90 7.17
CA PRO A 700 -20.24 -3.13 7.94
C PRO A 700 -21.39 -4.14 7.74
N PHE A 701 -22.40 -3.76 6.97
CA PHE A 701 -23.56 -4.58 6.62
C PHE A 701 -23.88 -4.47 5.13
N ARG A 702 -24.56 -5.48 4.62
CA ARG A 702 -24.99 -5.50 3.23
C ARG A 702 -26.25 -4.64 3.05
N VAL A 703 -26.21 -3.74 2.09
CA VAL A 703 -27.39 -2.97 1.67
C VAL A 703 -28.08 -3.71 0.53
N GLU A 704 -29.29 -4.18 0.79
CA GLU A 704 -30.19 -4.69 -0.21
C GLU A 704 -31.04 -3.55 -0.76
N VAL A 705 -31.20 -3.51 -2.07
CA VAL A 705 -32.03 -2.50 -2.74
C VAL A 705 -33.13 -3.23 -3.48
N ALA A 706 -34.36 -2.75 -3.33
CA ALA A 706 -35.47 -3.21 -4.12
C ALA A 706 -35.23 -2.89 -5.61
N ARG A 707 -36.16 -3.26 -6.47
CA ARG A 707 -36.04 -3.02 -7.92
C ARG A 707 -35.78 -1.53 -8.20
N VAL A 708 -34.74 -1.25 -8.98
CA VAL A 708 -34.42 0.13 -9.44
C VAL A 708 -35.02 0.31 -10.83
N SER A 709 -35.76 1.39 -11.02
CA SER A 709 -36.29 1.81 -12.33
C SER A 709 -35.88 3.25 -12.64
N VAL A 710 -35.67 3.54 -13.90
CA VAL A 710 -35.36 4.88 -14.40
C VAL A 710 -36.43 5.26 -15.41
N SER A 711 -37.16 6.34 -15.15
CA SER A 711 -38.10 7.00 -16.06
C SER A 711 -37.53 8.34 -16.52
N GLU A 712 -38.22 9.06 -17.37
CA GLU A 712 -37.82 10.41 -17.80
C GLU A 712 -37.88 11.44 -16.65
N GLN A 713 -38.64 11.17 -15.59
CA GLN A 713 -38.90 12.10 -14.51
C GLN A 713 -38.05 11.81 -13.28
N ALA A 714 -37.79 10.53 -12.98
CA ALA A 714 -37.14 10.12 -11.75
C ALA A 714 -36.46 8.76 -11.85
N ILE A 715 -35.49 8.54 -10.95
CA ILE A 715 -34.97 7.24 -10.56
C ILE A 715 -35.78 6.79 -9.34
N ARG A 716 -36.38 5.62 -9.42
CA ARG A 716 -37.16 5.04 -8.34
C ARG A 716 -36.58 3.72 -7.86
N VAL A 717 -36.56 3.56 -6.54
CA VAL A 717 -36.36 2.28 -5.87
C VAL A 717 -37.69 1.83 -5.33
N GLY A 718 -38.06 0.58 -5.56
CA GLY A 718 -39.37 0.05 -5.22
C GLY A 718 -40.20 -0.25 -6.48
N GLU A 719 -41.46 -0.67 -6.26
CA GLU A 719 -42.41 -0.95 -7.36
C GLU A 719 -42.92 0.31 -8.07
#